data_4c7de6565b95ccb5dd859cabbfb6a4a4
#
_entry.id   4c7de6565b95ccb5dd859cabbfb6a4a4
#
_cell.length_a   1.000
_cell.length_b   1.000
_cell.length_c   1.000
_cell.angle_alpha   90.00
_cell.angle_beta   90.00
_cell.angle_gamma   90.00
#
_symmetry.space_group_name_H-M   'P 1'
#
loop_
_entity.id
_entity.type
_entity.pdbx_description
1 polymer ?
#
loop_
_entity_poly.entity_id
_entity_poly.type
_entity_poly.pdbx_seq_one_letter_code
_entity_poly.pdbx_strand_id
1 'polypeptide(L)'
;MKAALVGCGKIAYWHIMALKRLPDVRIEGVCDRDKYRARTTAEMVGSARFYSDFGEMLAQEHPDVVHILTPPDSHAALAIQAAQAGCHILVEKPMALSTEEADQMLAAARSHGVRLCVSHNYLFKPSVTRARQLVNSGAIGHVVYVDSYYGLSGEGGSYAGSAGRTHWAFSLPGSTFTNFIPHLIYLQLAFLQSDVTVTGVSTASPSANGAPPSELAVTLQGEHACGTMAVSMRAKPYAKFIDIYGTRGIIHADLVREVCTVNHDVRLPRMISKVVFNLESSGQLLSGTVTNTARVLFHRLPNMPGLHALIHAFYASLPTDQRPPVPGEDGRQVIEIMEMIWSRMQPAPAPPRLPSAIEVECVPQTAVERRIQQSGALAGQRVLVTGATGFLGNHLVQALARCGAVPVALVRDAASASPALRAHAELIAGDLRDADTVRAAMTGVDVVFHCAAVTTNQAPWRDHDEVTVQGTRTVLSAAQEAGVRRVVHVSSVIVYGLDGRARAPYAESTPYPSAINPWAYYMRAKIAAEEEALTFSHHGLSVVIVRPGILYGPGSGRLPGRGLTRLGRFNLVIGSGRNHLPFTYVTNAVDALLLAAVCPLAESQIYNVVDEPQPTLRDIIRQRQKVTEESMVTVPLPAGVFIALARWCERRCRRNGSLLPPKLSQYVIESARRNICYDTCKARTELGWAPEVSLQEGLRRTAASGVLD
;
A
#
# COMPACT_ATOMS: atom_id res chain seq x y z
N MET A 1 10.15 24.21 20.30
CA MET A 1 9.79 24.57 18.90
C MET A 1 8.43 23.99 18.56
N LYS A 2 7.64 24.74 17.80
CA LYS A 2 6.35 24.34 17.27
C LYS A 2 6.52 23.75 15.88
N ALA A 3 6.05 22.54 15.68
CA ALA A 3 6.05 21.87 14.37
C ALA A 3 4.64 21.78 13.82
N ALA A 4 4.49 21.86 12.49
CA ALA A 4 3.27 21.54 11.79
C ALA A 4 3.55 20.61 10.61
N LEU A 5 2.55 19.78 10.24
CA LEU A 5 2.66 18.87 9.11
C LEU A 5 1.58 19.17 8.08
N VAL A 6 1.95 19.19 6.80
CA VAL A 6 1.01 19.23 5.68
C VAL A 6 1.17 18.00 4.82
N GLY A 7 0.06 17.26 4.61
CA GLY A 7 0.04 15.92 4.04
C GLY A 7 0.01 14.82 5.11
N CYS A 8 -1.16 14.19 5.29
CA CYS A 8 -1.41 13.14 6.28
C CYS A 8 -1.37 11.73 5.66
N GLY A 9 -0.45 11.52 4.71
CA GLY A 9 -0.21 10.24 4.05
C GLY A 9 0.61 9.26 4.89
N LYS A 10 1.03 8.14 4.29
CA LYS A 10 1.81 7.09 4.96
C LYS A 10 3.11 7.58 5.59
N ILE A 11 3.77 8.58 4.99
CA ILE A 11 5.05 9.10 5.48
C ILE A 11 4.87 9.97 6.73
N ALA A 12 3.72 10.63 6.91
CA ALA A 12 3.42 11.45 8.06
C ALA A 12 3.56 10.70 9.39
N TYR A 13 3.13 9.43 9.42
CA TYR A 13 3.30 8.57 10.59
C TYR A 13 4.76 8.52 11.07
N TRP A 14 5.71 8.37 10.14
CA TRP A 14 7.13 8.25 10.49
C TRP A 14 7.73 9.58 10.94
N HIS A 15 7.29 10.70 10.36
CA HIS A 15 7.67 12.04 10.83
C HIS A 15 7.15 12.30 12.25
N ILE A 16 5.89 11.98 12.53
CA ILE A 16 5.30 12.09 13.87
C ILE A 16 6.08 11.25 14.88
N MET A 17 6.42 10.00 14.54
CA MET A 17 7.19 9.12 15.43
C MET A 17 8.62 9.64 15.68
N ALA A 18 9.22 10.35 14.73
CA ALA A 18 10.50 10.99 14.89
C ALA A 18 10.40 12.25 15.79
N LEU A 19 9.41 13.11 15.52
CA LEU A 19 9.17 14.34 16.28
C LEU A 19 8.83 14.06 17.74
N LYS A 20 8.02 13.04 18.04
CA LYS A 20 7.70 12.62 19.41
C LYS A 20 8.91 12.18 20.24
N ARG A 21 10.08 11.99 19.63
CA ARG A 21 11.34 11.69 20.33
C ARG A 21 12.17 12.93 20.64
N LEU A 22 11.78 14.08 20.13
CA LEU A 22 12.42 15.36 20.40
C LEU A 22 11.68 16.05 21.55
N PRO A 23 12.30 16.17 22.76
CA PRO A 23 11.59 16.62 23.96
C PRO A 23 11.11 18.07 23.86
N ASP A 24 11.83 18.89 23.08
CA ASP A 24 11.57 20.34 22.95
C ASP A 24 10.74 20.68 21.71
N VAL A 25 10.15 19.69 21.05
CA VAL A 25 9.31 19.88 19.85
C VAL A 25 7.88 19.44 20.13
N ARG A 26 6.92 20.32 19.80
CA ARG A 26 5.49 20.06 19.88
C ARG A 26 4.87 20.16 18.49
N ILE A 27 4.03 19.19 18.16
CA ILE A 27 3.24 19.24 16.92
C ILE A 27 1.95 19.94 17.25
N GLU A 28 1.76 21.16 16.74
CA GLU A 28 0.59 21.99 17.05
C GLU A 28 -0.50 21.83 15.99
N GLY A 29 -0.15 21.66 14.71
CA GLY A 29 -1.09 21.57 13.62
C GLY A 29 -0.78 20.45 12.62
N VAL A 30 -1.82 19.87 12.06
CA VAL A 30 -1.74 18.95 10.92
C VAL A 30 -2.77 19.34 9.87
N CYS A 31 -2.38 19.35 8.60
CA CYS A 31 -3.22 19.77 7.49
C CYS A 31 -3.25 18.70 6.38
N ASP A 32 -4.43 18.44 5.85
CA ASP A 32 -4.64 17.62 4.64
C ASP A 32 -5.95 18.05 3.96
N ARG A 33 -5.97 18.09 2.63
CA ARG A 33 -7.22 18.35 1.87
C ARG A 33 -8.35 17.39 2.26
N ASP A 34 -8.02 16.15 2.61
CA ASP A 34 -8.93 15.21 3.24
C ASP A 34 -9.02 15.52 4.74
N LYS A 35 -10.06 16.25 5.13
CA LYS A 35 -10.35 16.65 6.51
C LYS A 35 -10.34 15.49 7.51
N TYR A 36 -10.73 14.29 7.05
CA TYR A 36 -10.76 13.10 7.89
C TYR A 36 -9.35 12.54 8.14
N ARG A 37 -8.47 12.59 7.13
CA ARG A 37 -7.05 12.25 7.32
C ARG A 37 -6.38 13.22 8.26
N ALA A 38 -6.61 14.52 8.10
CA ALA A 38 -6.09 15.55 8.99
C ALA A 38 -6.51 15.28 10.43
N ARG A 39 -7.80 15.04 10.67
CA ARG A 39 -8.35 14.74 12.00
C ARG A 39 -7.76 13.46 12.60
N THR A 40 -7.71 12.34 11.85
CA THR A 40 -7.11 11.09 12.32
C THR A 40 -5.64 11.25 12.69
N THR A 41 -4.91 12.05 11.91
CA THR A 41 -3.50 12.34 12.18
C THR A 41 -3.34 13.21 13.42
N ALA A 42 -4.20 14.21 13.65
CA ALA A 42 -4.22 15.02 14.87
C ALA A 42 -4.46 14.16 16.13
N GLU A 43 -5.40 13.23 16.06
CA GLU A 43 -5.67 12.28 17.15
C GLU A 43 -4.47 11.35 17.44
N MET A 44 -3.75 10.93 16.39
CA MET A 44 -2.50 10.17 16.55
C MET A 44 -1.43 10.99 17.25
N VAL A 45 -1.35 12.29 16.97
CA VAL A 45 -0.47 13.22 17.68
C VAL A 45 -0.89 13.39 19.13
N GLY A 46 -2.20 13.57 19.37
CA GLY A 46 -2.84 13.67 20.68
C GLY A 46 -3.03 15.12 21.17
N SER A 47 -2.26 16.10 20.64
CA SER A 47 -2.31 17.50 21.04
C SER A 47 -2.52 18.48 19.87
N ALA A 48 -2.35 18.00 18.61
CA ALA A 48 -2.43 18.86 17.43
C ALA A 48 -3.89 19.20 17.05
N ARG A 49 -4.08 20.41 16.52
CA ARG A 49 -5.31 20.77 15.81
C ARG A 49 -5.24 20.28 14.36
N PHE A 50 -6.38 20.10 13.72
CA PHE A 50 -6.44 19.66 12.33
C PHE A 50 -7.09 20.71 11.44
N TYR A 51 -6.58 20.79 10.21
CA TYR A 51 -6.96 21.79 9.22
C TYR A 51 -7.18 21.15 7.85
N SER A 52 -8.04 21.73 7.03
CA SER A 52 -8.19 21.39 5.62
C SER A 52 -7.58 22.46 4.69
N ASP A 53 -7.26 23.62 5.22
CA ASP A 53 -6.57 24.69 4.55
C ASP A 53 -5.21 24.98 5.21
N PHE A 54 -4.16 25.06 4.38
CA PHE A 54 -2.80 25.23 4.87
C PHE A 54 -2.53 26.65 5.35
N GLY A 55 -3.09 27.66 4.67
CA GLY A 55 -2.97 29.05 5.07
C GLY A 55 -3.63 29.33 6.42
N GLU A 56 -4.80 28.73 6.65
CA GLU A 56 -5.49 28.78 7.95
C GLU A 56 -4.63 28.18 9.06
N MET A 57 -4.01 27.01 8.82
CA MET A 57 -3.12 26.38 9.79
C MET A 57 -1.91 27.29 10.13
N LEU A 58 -1.27 27.87 9.13
CA LEU A 58 -0.14 28.78 9.35
C LEU A 58 -0.54 30.01 10.17
N ALA A 59 -1.70 30.60 9.85
CA ALA A 59 -2.20 31.81 10.51
C ALA A 59 -2.64 31.57 11.97
N GLN A 60 -3.07 30.35 12.31
CA GLN A 60 -3.54 30.05 13.67
C GLN A 60 -2.47 29.45 14.57
N GLU A 61 -1.59 28.60 14.02
CA GLU A 61 -0.61 27.87 14.83
C GLU A 61 0.74 28.59 14.94
N HIS A 62 1.10 29.44 13.96
CA HIS A 62 2.40 30.10 13.85
C HIS A 62 3.56 29.10 14.13
N PRO A 63 3.71 28.04 13.32
CA PRO A 63 4.73 27.03 13.54
C PRO A 63 6.13 27.56 13.24
N ASP A 64 7.14 27.12 14.02
CA ASP A 64 8.54 27.40 13.74
C ASP A 64 9.03 26.58 12.53
N VAL A 65 8.48 25.34 12.38
CA VAL A 65 8.87 24.37 11.34
C VAL A 65 7.66 23.74 10.70
N VAL A 66 7.65 23.67 9.38
CA VAL A 66 6.65 22.93 8.60
C VAL A 66 7.28 21.72 7.92
N HIS A 67 6.67 20.55 8.11
CA HIS A 67 6.99 19.33 7.35
C HIS A 67 6.03 19.21 6.17
N ILE A 68 6.54 19.28 4.94
CA ILE A 68 5.77 19.14 3.69
C ILE A 68 5.88 17.68 3.23
N LEU A 69 4.76 16.94 3.31
CA LEU A 69 4.68 15.48 3.17
C LEU A 69 3.64 15.08 2.11
N THR A 70 3.26 16.01 1.27
CA THR A 70 2.29 15.85 0.18
C THR A 70 2.94 15.20 -1.05
N PRO A 71 2.21 14.92 -2.14
CA PRO A 71 2.83 14.61 -3.44
C PRO A 71 3.67 15.78 -3.98
N PRO A 72 4.71 15.49 -4.79
CA PRO A 72 5.70 16.49 -5.21
C PRO A 72 5.15 17.68 -6.00
N ASP A 73 4.03 17.51 -6.70
CA ASP A 73 3.34 18.52 -7.48
C ASP A 73 2.84 19.73 -6.66
N SER A 74 2.76 19.58 -5.34
CA SER A 74 2.34 20.64 -4.42
C SER A 74 3.49 21.19 -3.56
N HIS A 75 4.69 20.61 -3.64
CA HIS A 75 5.80 20.98 -2.75
C HIS A 75 6.22 22.43 -2.90
N ALA A 76 6.39 22.92 -4.14
CA ALA A 76 6.86 24.29 -4.39
C ALA A 76 5.89 25.33 -3.82
N ALA A 77 4.60 25.22 -4.12
CA ALA A 77 3.59 26.17 -3.64
C ALA A 77 3.51 26.20 -2.10
N LEU A 78 3.52 25.02 -1.46
CA LEU A 78 3.46 24.91 0.00
C LEU A 78 4.75 25.43 0.67
N ALA A 79 5.91 25.16 0.08
CA ALA A 79 7.19 25.64 0.60
C ALA A 79 7.31 27.18 0.52
N ILE A 80 6.88 27.77 -0.59
CA ILE A 80 6.86 29.23 -0.74
C ILE A 80 5.92 29.86 0.29
N GLN A 81 4.72 29.31 0.47
CA GLN A 81 3.76 29.80 1.46
C GLN A 81 4.29 29.66 2.90
N ALA A 82 4.95 28.53 3.23
CA ALA A 82 5.58 28.33 4.53
C ALA A 82 6.73 29.33 4.77
N ALA A 83 7.57 29.59 3.74
CA ALA A 83 8.63 30.56 3.83
C ALA A 83 8.09 32.00 4.07
N GLN A 84 7.04 32.40 3.36
CA GLN A 84 6.35 33.68 3.53
C GLN A 84 5.78 33.87 4.94
N ALA A 85 5.36 32.75 5.58
CA ALA A 85 4.92 32.76 6.97
C ALA A 85 6.08 32.72 8.00
N GLY A 86 7.33 32.74 7.55
CA GLY A 86 8.52 32.72 8.42
C GLY A 86 8.87 31.36 8.98
N CYS A 87 8.33 30.27 8.43
CA CYS A 87 8.54 28.93 8.91
C CYS A 87 9.78 28.28 8.26
N HIS A 88 10.60 27.60 9.04
CA HIS A 88 11.61 26.67 8.51
C HIS A 88 10.93 25.47 7.87
N ILE A 89 11.55 24.86 6.86
CA ILE A 89 10.90 23.88 5.99
C ILE A 89 11.70 22.57 5.96
N LEU A 90 11.02 21.44 6.21
CA LEU A 90 11.49 20.11 5.86
C LEU A 90 10.55 19.54 4.80
N VAL A 91 11.04 19.40 3.56
CA VAL A 91 10.24 18.90 2.43
C VAL A 91 10.63 17.47 2.06
N GLU A 92 9.64 16.62 1.77
CA GLU A 92 9.88 15.27 1.26
C GLU A 92 10.47 15.27 -0.16
N LYS A 93 11.17 14.20 -0.47
CA LYS A 93 11.78 14.00 -1.78
C LYS A 93 10.76 13.45 -2.81
N PRO A 94 10.90 13.78 -4.12
CA PRO A 94 11.74 14.83 -4.66
C PRO A 94 11.25 16.21 -4.20
N MET A 95 12.17 17.16 -4.00
CA MET A 95 11.77 18.46 -3.43
C MET A 95 10.85 19.27 -4.34
N ALA A 96 10.94 19.05 -5.65
CA ALA A 96 10.19 19.73 -6.68
C ALA A 96 10.07 18.82 -7.93
N LEU A 97 9.33 19.25 -8.95
CA LEU A 97 9.22 18.55 -10.23
C LEU A 97 10.15 19.13 -11.31
N SER A 98 10.65 20.35 -11.11
CA SER A 98 11.60 21.00 -12.01
C SER A 98 12.65 21.81 -11.24
N THR A 99 13.75 22.10 -11.92
CA THR A 99 14.79 23.01 -11.39
C THR A 99 14.24 24.41 -11.17
N GLU A 100 13.33 24.89 -12.02
CA GLU A 100 12.66 26.18 -11.86
C GLU A 100 11.84 26.25 -10.56
N GLU A 101 11.04 25.23 -10.25
CA GLU A 101 10.31 25.13 -8.97
C GLU A 101 11.28 25.10 -7.79
N ALA A 102 12.37 24.36 -7.89
CA ALA A 102 13.39 24.29 -6.85
C ALA A 102 14.05 25.65 -6.61
N ASP A 103 14.37 26.40 -7.68
CA ASP A 103 14.92 27.75 -7.60
C ASP A 103 13.95 28.74 -6.95
N GLN A 104 12.65 28.66 -7.25
CA GLN A 104 11.60 29.44 -6.59
C GLN A 104 11.53 29.18 -5.09
N MET A 105 11.59 27.89 -4.69
CA MET A 105 11.62 27.48 -3.27
C MET A 105 12.85 28.05 -2.56
N LEU A 106 14.02 27.95 -3.18
CA LEU A 106 15.28 28.49 -2.63
C LEU A 106 15.25 29.98 -2.50
N ALA A 107 14.74 30.71 -3.53
CA ALA A 107 14.59 32.14 -3.50
C ALA A 107 13.63 32.59 -2.38
N ALA A 108 12.50 31.93 -2.22
CA ALA A 108 11.57 32.20 -1.13
C ALA A 108 12.18 31.95 0.26
N ALA A 109 12.89 30.84 0.43
CA ALA A 109 13.57 30.55 1.71
C ALA A 109 14.63 31.62 2.05
N ARG A 110 15.44 32.05 1.07
CA ARG A 110 16.47 33.09 1.26
C ARG A 110 15.85 34.45 1.56
N SER A 111 14.83 34.87 0.82
CA SER A 111 14.19 36.18 1.00
C SER A 111 13.53 36.37 2.36
N HIS A 112 13.06 35.27 2.98
CA HIS A 112 12.41 35.29 4.27
C HIS A 112 13.33 34.83 5.42
N GLY A 113 14.60 34.52 5.16
CA GLY A 113 15.58 34.13 6.17
C GLY A 113 15.30 32.78 6.81
N VAL A 114 14.54 31.90 6.13
CA VAL A 114 14.19 30.58 6.66
C VAL A 114 15.06 29.49 6.06
N ARG A 115 15.20 28.37 6.76
CA ARG A 115 15.99 27.22 6.33
C ARG A 115 15.11 26.20 5.63
N LEU A 116 15.59 25.70 4.48
CA LEU A 116 14.98 24.64 3.71
C LEU A 116 15.87 23.41 3.76
N CYS A 117 15.33 22.30 4.25
CA CYS A 117 15.97 20.98 4.33
C CYS A 117 15.18 19.97 3.49
N VAL A 118 15.87 19.13 2.75
CA VAL A 118 15.25 18.07 1.92
C VAL A 118 15.41 16.72 2.59
N SER A 119 14.37 15.87 2.55
CA SER A 119 14.33 14.57 3.20
C SER A 119 15.17 13.49 2.45
N HIS A 120 16.49 13.71 2.32
CA HIS A 120 17.43 12.71 1.79
C HIS A 120 17.83 11.70 2.87
N ASN A 121 16.85 11.03 3.41
CA ASN A 121 16.97 10.21 4.62
C ASN A 121 17.95 9.03 4.53
N TYR A 122 18.27 8.51 3.33
CA TYR A 122 19.21 7.39 3.20
C TYR A 122 20.67 7.82 3.48
N LEU A 123 21.02 9.09 3.36
CA LEU A 123 22.33 9.60 3.75
C LEU A 123 22.63 9.39 5.25
N PHE A 124 21.57 9.29 6.07
CA PHE A 124 21.64 9.12 7.52
C PHE A 124 21.40 7.67 7.97
N LYS A 125 21.30 6.73 7.05
CA LYS A 125 21.25 5.31 7.40
C LYS A 125 22.58 4.85 8.02
N PRO A 126 22.54 3.99 9.06
CA PRO A 126 23.77 3.54 9.71
C PRO A 126 24.82 2.97 8.77
N SER A 127 24.40 2.18 7.76
CA SER A 127 25.28 1.61 6.74
C SER A 127 25.95 2.70 5.87
N VAL A 128 25.18 3.71 5.44
CA VAL A 128 25.71 4.81 4.60
C VAL A 128 26.58 5.76 5.42
N THR A 129 26.18 6.09 6.65
CA THR A 129 27.02 6.90 7.56
C THR A 129 28.36 6.25 7.79
N ARG A 130 28.39 4.92 8.00
CA ARG A 130 29.64 4.16 8.15
C ARG A 130 30.47 4.18 6.85
N ALA A 131 29.85 4.02 5.69
CA ALA A 131 30.52 4.11 4.40
C ALA A 131 31.20 5.47 4.21
N ARG A 132 30.48 6.58 4.50
CA ARG A 132 31.03 7.95 4.44
C ARG A 132 32.22 8.14 5.40
N GLN A 133 32.14 7.62 6.63
CA GLN A 133 33.28 7.65 7.57
C GLN A 133 34.50 6.93 7.02
N LEU A 134 34.32 5.74 6.41
CA LEU A 134 35.40 4.97 5.81
C LEU A 134 36.05 5.69 4.62
N VAL A 135 35.23 6.29 3.75
CA VAL A 135 35.74 7.10 2.62
C VAL A 135 36.50 8.33 3.14
N ASN A 136 35.93 9.09 4.08
CA ASN A 136 36.57 10.29 4.63
C ASN A 136 37.83 9.99 5.42
N SER A 137 37.97 8.82 6.04
CA SER A 137 39.20 8.37 6.70
C SER A 137 40.28 7.90 5.71
N GLY A 138 39.97 7.86 4.41
CA GLY A 138 40.87 7.35 3.39
C GLY A 138 41.09 5.84 3.42
N ALA A 139 40.19 5.08 4.07
CA ALA A 139 40.32 3.62 4.24
C ALA A 139 40.45 2.88 2.90
N ILE A 140 39.74 3.33 1.85
CA ILE A 140 39.77 2.74 0.50
C ILE A 140 40.61 3.56 -0.50
N GLY A 141 41.31 4.61 -0.08
CA GLY A 141 42.00 5.52 -0.96
C GLY A 141 41.06 6.51 -1.66
N HIS A 142 41.38 6.89 -2.91
CA HIS A 142 40.50 7.75 -3.72
C HIS A 142 39.37 6.92 -4.33
N VAL A 143 38.16 7.47 -4.32
CA VAL A 143 37.01 6.85 -4.99
C VAL A 143 37.20 6.95 -6.50
N VAL A 144 37.05 5.84 -7.22
CA VAL A 144 37.21 5.76 -8.69
C VAL A 144 35.91 5.35 -9.39
N TYR A 145 35.03 4.63 -8.66
CA TYR A 145 33.74 4.20 -9.23
C TYR A 145 32.71 3.96 -8.12
N VAL A 146 31.43 4.27 -8.41
CA VAL A 146 30.33 4.06 -7.48
C VAL A 146 29.19 3.34 -8.19
N ASP A 147 28.73 2.21 -7.64
CA ASP A 147 27.56 1.51 -8.15
C ASP A 147 26.44 1.50 -7.12
N SER A 148 25.19 1.72 -7.55
CA SER A 148 24.05 1.71 -6.65
C SER A 148 22.82 1.07 -7.28
N TYR A 149 22.08 0.34 -6.46
CA TYR A 149 20.96 -0.47 -6.90
C TYR A 149 19.73 -0.31 -5.99
N TYR A 150 18.56 -0.24 -6.62
CA TYR A 150 17.26 -0.18 -5.96
C TYR A 150 16.29 -1.19 -6.59
N GLY A 151 16.13 -2.36 -5.98
CA GLY A 151 15.19 -3.40 -6.39
C GLY A 151 13.92 -3.40 -5.53
N LEU A 152 12.74 -3.41 -6.15
CA LEU A 152 11.43 -3.25 -5.53
C LEU A 152 10.61 -4.55 -5.41
N SER A 153 11.23 -5.69 -5.46
CA SER A 153 10.57 -6.99 -5.42
C SER A 153 9.51 -7.08 -4.30
N GLY A 154 8.27 -7.20 -4.69
CA GLY A 154 7.13 -7.38 -3.78
C GLY A 154 6.49 -6.08 -3.21
N GLU A 155 7.21 -4.95 -3.17
CA GLU A 155 6.60 -3.63 -2.88
C GLU A 155 5.95 -3.01 -4.13
N GLY A 156 6.33 -3.44 -5.33
CA GLY A 156 5.70 -3.03 -6.60
C GLY A 156 4.19 -3.35 -6.65
N GLY A 157 3.73 -4.36 -5.92
CA GLY A 157 2.29 -4.59 -5.71
C GLY A 157 1.57 -3.47 -4.96
N SER A 158 2.30 -2.57 -4.29
CA SER A 158 1.73 -1.35 -3.69
C SER A 158 1.54 -0.23 -4.71
N TYR A 159 2.24 -0.29 -5.85
CA TYR A 159 2.15 0.64 -6.98
C TYR A 159 1.34 0.07 -8.16
N ALA A 160 1.44 -1.23 -8.42
CA ALA A 160 0.46 -1.97 -9.22
C ALA A 160 -0.83 -2.01 -8.39
N GLY A 161 -1.61 -0.95 -8.50
CA GLY A 161 -2.68 -0.65 -7.59
C GLY A 161 -3.56 -1.85 -7.28
N SER A 162 -3.81 -2.06 -6.01
CA SER A 162 -5.03 -2.71 -5.59
C SER A 162 -6.18 -2.05 -6.34
N ALA A 163 -6.78 -2.78 -7.27
CA ALA A 163 -8.01 -2.44 -7.98
C ALA A 163 -8.04 -1.02 -8.60
N GLY A 164 -7.32 -0.81 -9.71
CA GLY A 164 -7.59 0.32 -10.61
C GLY A 164 -7.20 1.72 -10.14
N ARG A 165 -6.52 1.88 -9.00
CA ARG A 165 -5.97 3.17 -8.57
C ARG A 165 -4.62 3.40 -9.25
N THR A 166 -4.55 4.35 -10.14
CA THR A 166 -3.28 4.91 -10.60
C THR A 166 -2.63 5.66 -9.44
N HIS A 167 -1.46 5.18 -9.00
CA HIS A 167 -0.67 5.93 -8.02
C HIS A 167 -0.25 7.27 -8.67
N TRP A 168 -0.29 8.38 -7.90
CA TRP A 168 0.08 9.71 -8.39
C TRP A 168 1.44 9.74 -9.15
N ALA A 169 2.38 8.87 -8.76
CA ALA A 169 3.69 8.78 -9.42
C ALA A 169 3.61 8.41 -10.91
N PHE A 170 2.54 7.77 -11.38
CA PHE A 170 2.40 7.44 -12.80
C PHE A 170 2.14 8.66 -13.69
N SER A 171 1.61 9.75 -13.12
CA SER A 171 1.38 11.01 -13.85
C SER A 171 2.57 11.96 -13.86
N LEU A 172 3.64 11.63 -13.13
CA LEU A 172 4.84 12.46 -13.05
C LEU A 172 5.85 12.17 -14.18
N PRO A 173 6.72 13.12 -14.52
CA PRO A 173 7.87 12.88 -15.38
C PRO A 173 8.67 11.69 -14.87
N GLY A 174 9.07 10.75 -15.76
CA GLY A 174 9.75 9.51 -15.36
C GLY A 174 8.84 8.47 -14.68
N SER A 175 7.53 8.73 -14.55
CA SER A 175 6.54 7.80 -14.01
C SER A 175 6.96 7.28 -12.62
N THR A 176 6.85 5.98 -12.37
CA THR A 176 7.19 5.37 -11.08
C THR A 176 8.63 5.58 -10.65
N PHE A 177 9.57 5.76 -11.60
CA PHE A 177 10.97 6.00 -11.28
C PHE A 177 11.18 7.30 -10.51
N THR A 178 10.36 8.33 -10.73
CA THR A 178 10.42 9.62 -10.01
C THR A 178 10.39 9.47 -8.49
N ASN A 179 9.75 8.43 -7.98
CA ASN A 179 9.71 8.19 -6.54
C ASN A 179 10.96 7.48 -5.99
N PHE A 180 11.77 6.80 -6.81
CA PHE A 180 12.86 5.95 -6.35
C PHE A 180 14.25 6.45 -6.74
N ILE A 181 14.37 7.02 -7.94
CA ILE A 181 15.64 7.48 -8.47
C ILE A 181 16.30 8.59 -7.62
N PRO A 182 15.57 9.52 -6.97
CA PRO A 182 16.19 10.51 -6.10
C PRO A 182 17.08 9.90 -5.03
N HIS A 183 16.67 8.74 -4.49
CA HIS A 183 17.47 8.04 -3.48
C HIS A 183 18.85 7.61 -4.00
N LEU A 184 18.93 7.16 -5.25
CA LEU A 184 20.19 6.75 -5.83
C LEU A 184 21.03 7.97 -6.23
N ILE A 185 20.39 9.02 -6.76
CA ILE A 185 21.12 10.23 -7.19
C ILE A 185 21.84 10.86 -6.01
N TYR A 186 21.16 11.15 -4.89
CA TYR A 186 21.84 11.80 -3.77
C TYR A 186 22.85 10.88 -3.06
N LEU A 187 22.68 9.53 -3.14
CA LEU A 187 23.72 8.59 -2.70
C LEU A 187 24.95 8.66 -3.59
N GLN A 188 24.79 8.72 -4.92
CA GLN A 188 25.90 8.89 -5.86
C GLN A 188 26.65 10.21 -5.60
N LEU A 189 25.93 11.32 -5.48
CA LEU A 189 26.49 12.65 -5.20
C LEU A 189 27.30 12.68 -3.90
N ALA A 190 26.89 11.94 -2.88
CA ALA A 190 27.59 11.87 -1.60
C ALA A 190 28.99 11.25 -1.68
N PHE A 191 29.31 10.49 -2.75
CA PHE A 191 30.57 9.79 -2.93
C PHE A 191 31.35 10.21 -4.17
N LEU A 192 30.69 10.74 -5.20
CA LEU A 192 31.38 11.25 -6.40
C LEU A 192 32.04 12.61 -6.19
N GLN A 193 31.61 13.39 -5.20
CA GLN A 193 32.25 14.62 -4.69
C GLN A 193 32.57 15.71 -5.74
N SER A 194 31.84 15.75 -6.85
CA SER A 194 32.05 16.70 -7.94
C SER A 194 30.77 17.00 -8.70
N ASP A 195 30.81 17.95 -9.60
CA ASP A 195 29.73 18.12 -10.58
C ASP A 195 29.58 16.86 -11.41
N VAL A 196 28.35 16.36 -11.46
CA VAL A 196 28.02 15.07 -12.09
C VAL A 196 27.17 15.31 -13.32
N THR A 197 27.55 14.68 -14.43
CA THR A 197 26.78 14.68 -15.68
C THR A 197 26.23 13.29 -15.98
N VAL A 198 25.03 13.23 -16.55
CA VAL A 198 24.43 11.96 -17.04
C VAL A 198 25.07 11.63 -18.39
N THR A 199 25.69 10.49 -18.54
CA THR A 199 26.34 10.06 -19.80
C THR A 199 25.54 9.01 -20.56
N GLY A 200 24.67 8.26 -19.87
CA GLY A 200 23.83 7.27 -20.51
C GLY A 200 22.57 6.96 -19.71
N VAL A 201 21.48 6.67 -20.41
CA VAL A 201 20.22 6.24 -19.83
C VAL A 201 19.69 5.06 -20.66
N SER A 202 19.33 3.98 -20.00
CA SER A 202 18.77 2.79 -20.63
C SER A 202 17.52 2.33 -19.85
N THR A 203 16.48 1.94 -20.57
CA THR A 203 15.26 1.40 -19.99
C THR A 203 14.90 0.07 -20.62
N ALA A 204 14.26 -0.82 -19.86
CA ALA A 204 13.72 -2.06 -20.36
C ALA A 204 12.28 -2.27 -19.89
N SER A 205 11.45 -2.81 -20.79
CA SER A 205 10.03 -3.13 -20.53
C SER A 205 9.82 -4.64 -20.50
N PRO A 206 8.83 -5.16 -19.73
CA PRO A 206 8.58 -6.59 -19.58
C PRO A 206 8.04 -7.28 -20.84
N SER A 207 7.47 -6.53 -21.78
CA SER A 207 6.94 -7.07 -23.03
C SER A 207 7.02 -6.04 -24.16
N ALA A 208 7.01 -6.53 -25.40
CA ALA A 208 7.00 -5.71 -26.61
C ALA A 208 5.70 -4.90 -26.83
N ASN A 209 4.67 -5.12 -26.01
CA ASN A 209 3.30 -4.57 -26.20
C ASN A 209 3.09 -3.21 -25.53
N GLY A 210 4.10 -2.33 -25.47
CA GLY A 210 3.90 -0.96 -24.97
C GLY A 210 3.72 -0.84 -23.43
N ALA A 211 4.08 -1.87 -22.67
CA ALA A 211 4.11 -1.77 -21.22
C ALA A 211 5.14 -0.72 -20.75
N PRO A 212 4.84 0.07 -19.70
CA PRO A 212 5.79 1.05 -19.20
C PRO A 212 7.09 0.38 -18.75
N PRO A 213 8.24 1.08 -18.86
CA PRO A 213 9.52 0.55 -18.42
C PRO A 213 9.48 0.10 -16.95
N SER A 214 10.03 -1.09 -16.70
CA SER A 214 10.17 -1.64 -15.35
C SER A 214 11.60 -1.62 -14.83
N GLU A 215 12.55 -1.36 -15.72
CA GLU A 215 13.98 -1.28 -15.42
C GLU A 215 14.51 0.06 -15.93
N LEU A 216 15.37 0.70 -15.14
CA LEU A 216 16.07 1.93 -15.47
C LEU A 216 17.53 1.78 -15.05
N ALA A 217 18.46 2.00 -15.97
CA ALA A 217 19.89 2.08 -15.69
C ALA A 217 20.43 3.44 -16.18
N VAL A 218 21.27 4.05 -15.35
CA VAL A 218 21.85 5.38 -15.62
C VAL A 218 23.35 5.33 -15.35
N THR A 219 24.14 5.92 -16.24
CA THR A 219 25.57 6.16 -16.04
C THR A 219 25.86 7.63 -15.80
N LEU A 220 26.74 7.88 -14.83
CA LEU A 220 27.12 9.22 -14.36
C LEU A 220 28.64 9.39 -14.55
N GLN A 221 29.03 10.62 -14.91
CA GLN A 221 30.43 11.02 -14.99
C GLN A 221 30.65 12.20 -14.04
N GLY A 222 31.51 12.01 -13.06
CA GLY A 222 32.09 13.06 -12.24
C GLY A 222 33.50 13.42 -12.73
N GLU A 223 34.14 14.37 -12.07
CA GLU A 223 35.49 14.86 -12.44
C GLU A 223 36.57 13.76 -12.35
N HIS A 224 36.56 12.99 -11.27
CA HIS A 224 37.57 11.97 -10.97
C HIS A 224 37.06 10.55 -10.89
N ALA A 225 35.74 10.36 -10.90
CA ALA A 225 35.11 9.07 -10.77
C ALA A 225 33.85 8.99 -11.61
N CYS A 226 33.47 7.79 -12.02
CA CYS A 226 32.19 7.56 -12.65
C CYS A 226 31.26 6.72 -11.76
N GLY A 227 29.98 6.72 -12.08
CA GLY A 227 28.99 5.98 -11.34
C GLY A 227 27.96 5.31 -12.21
N THR A 228 27.37 4.26 -11.68
CA THR A 228 26.16 3.65 -12.25
C THR A 228 25.08 3.54 -11.20
N MET A 229 23.83 3.64 -11.63
CA MET A 229 22.69 3.37 -10.78
C MET A 229 21.60 2.64 -11.55
N ALA A 230 20.95 1.69 -10.90
CA ALA A 230 19.88 0.92 -11.49
C ALA A 230 18.66 0.83 -10.56
N VAL A 231 17.48 1.01 -11.14
CA VAL A 231 16.18 0.79 -10.48
C VAL A 231 15.48 -0.35 -11.19
N SER A 232 15.10 -1.39 -10.42
CA SER A 232 14.31 -2.51 -10.91
C SER A 232 13.00 -2.63 -10.15
N MET A 233 11.88 -2.63 -10.87
CA MET A 233 10.55 -2.88 -10.33
C MET A 233 10.23 -4.38 -10.18
N ARG A 234 11.05 -5.25 -10.76
CA ARG A 234 10.77 -6.69 -10.91
C ARG A 234 11.77 -7.62 -10.25
N ALA A 235 12.99 -7.16 -10.02
CA ALA A 235 14.05 -8.01 -9.49
C ALA A 235 13.74 -8.50 -8.07
N LYS A 236 14.00 -9.77 -7.82
CA LYS A 236 13.84 -10.45 -6.53
C LYS A 236 15.14 -11.11 -6.13
N PRO A 237 15.50 -11.12 -4.83
CA PRO A 237 14.79 -10.53 -3.69
C PRO A 237 14.92 -9.00 -3.64
N TYR A 238 14.10 -8.35 -2.80
CA TYR A 238 14.22 -6.93 -2.45
C TYR A 238 15.65 -6.59 -1.99
N ALA A 239 16.29 -5.66 -2.69
CA ALA A 239 17.67 -5.26 -2.43
C ALA A 239 17.86 -3.76 -2.65
N LYS A 240 18.64 -3.12 -1.78
CA LYS A 240 19.11 -1.74 -1.92
C LYS A 240 20.51 -1.68 -1.38
N PHE A 241 21.46 -1.29 -2.21
CA PHE A 241 22.84 -1.18 -1.80
C PHE A 241 23.58 -0.09 -2.57
N ILE A 242 24.73 0.27 -2.04
CA ILE A 242 25.74 1.09 -2.74
C ILE A 242 27.11 0.47 -2.54
N ASP A 243 27.83 0.30 -3.65
CA ASP A 243 29.19 -0.18 -3.72
C ASP A 243 30.12 0.96 -4.10
N ILE A 244 31.16 1.18 -3.34
CA ILE A 244 32.10 2.28 -3.52
C ILE A 244 33.49 1.67 -3.71
N TYR A 245 34.03 1.85 -4.91
CA TYR A 245 35.32 1.33 -5.33
C TYR A 245 36.37 2.41 -5.21
N GLY A 246 37.38 2.13 -4.41
CA GLY A 246 38.50 3.02 -4.21
C GLY A 246 39.82 2.41 -4.73
N THR A 247 40.87 3.20 -4.78
CA THR A 247 42.22 2.76 -5.24
C THR A 247 42.88 1.74 -4.30
N ARG A 248 42.37 1.54 -3.07
CA ARG A 248 42.94 0.62 -2.07
C ARG A 248 41.92 -0.32 -1.41
N GLY A 249 40.68 -0.29 -1.84
CA GLY A 249 39.67 -1.15 -1.26
C GLY A 249 38.25 -0.87 -1.81
N ILE A 250 37.32 -1.67 -1.37
CA ILE A 250 35.90 -1.60 -1.77
C ILE A 250 35.04 -1.57 -0.52
N ILE A 251 34.02 -0.70 -0.51
CA ILE A 251 32.99 -0.65 0.51
C ILE A 251 31.67 -1.13 -0.11
N HIS A 252 30.99 -2.07 0.57
CA HIS A 252 29.61 -2.45 0.28
C HIS A 252 28.71 -2.03 1.42
N ALA A 253 27.74 -1.16 1.15
CA ALA A 253 26.74 -0.74 2.13
C ALA A 253 25.35 -1.26 1.72
N ASP A 254 24.84 -2.26 2.45
CA ASP A 254 23.49 -2.81 2.29
C ASP A 254 22.49 -1.96 3.11
N LEU A 255 21.60 -1.29 2.42
CA LEU A 255 20.61 -0.38 3.00
C LEU A 255 19.35 -1.10 3.53
N VAL A 256 19.21 -2.38 3.24
CA VAL A 256 18.10 -3.23 3.73
C VAL A 256 18.51 -3.93 5.02
N ARG A 257 19.68 -4.55 5.00
CA ARG A 257 20.25 -5.26 6.16
C ARG A 257 20.95 -4.32 7.15
N GLU A 258 21.18 -3.04 6.78
CA GLU A 258 21.89 -2.01 7.55
C GLU A 258 23.31 -2.47 7.96
N VAL A 259 23.99 -3.14 7.04
CA VAL A 259 25.36 -3.60 7.23
C VAL A 259 26.28 -2.92 6.22
N CYS A 260 27.44 -2.48 6.68
CA CYS A 260 28.50 -1.93 5.82
C CYS A 260 29.75 -2.78 6.01
N THR A 261 30.27 -3.30 4.92
CA THR A 261 31.54 -4.06 4.90
C THR A 261 32.58 -3.32 4.08
N VAL A 262 33.84 -3.47 4.46
CA VAL A 262 34.99 -2.92 3.74
C VAL A 262 36.01 -4.04 3.48
N ASN A 263 36.49 -4.11 2.27
CA ASN A 263 37.53 -5.04 1.87
C ASN A 263 38.73 -4.25 1.34
N HIS A 264 39.90 -4.52 1.89
CA HIS A 264 41.12 -3.81 1.54
C HIS A 264 41.95 -4.63 0.53
N ASP A 265 42.70 -3.95 -0.31
CA ASP A 265 43.70 -4.62 -1.12
C ASP A 265 44.81 -5.22 -0.20
N VAL A 266 44.95 -6.54 -0.25
CA VAL A 266 45.96 -7.29 0.52
C VAL A 266 46.99 -7.83 -0.42
N ARG A 267 48.26 -7.43 -0.23
CA ARG A 267 49.41 -7.92 -1.01
C ARG A 267 49.81 -9.35 -0.59
N LEU A 268 48.91 -10.31 -0.84
CA LEU A 268 49.10 -11.73 -0.56
C LEU A 268 48.94 -12.54 -1.85
N PRO A 269 49.52 -13.76 -1.93
CA PRO A 269 49.24 -14.66 -3.06
C PRO A 269 47.75 -14.86 -3.29
N ARG A 270 47.29 -14.89 -4.54
CA ARG A 270 45.86 -14.90 -4.92
C ARG A 270 44.97 -15.90 -4.17
N MET A 271 45.51 -17.08 -3.85
CA MET A 271 44.79 -18.14 -3.13
C MET A 271 44.52 -17.70 -1.66
N ILE A 272 45.51 -17.10 -1.00
CA ILE A 272 45.41 -16.65 0.39
C ILE A 272 44.54 -15.39 0.46
N SER A 273 44.70 -14.45 -0.48
CA SER A 273 43.85 -13.25 -0.57
C SER A 273 42.36 -13.58 -0.61
N LYS A 274 41.94 -14.60 -1.39
CA LYS A 274 40.53 -15.03 -1.43
C LYS A 274 40.01 -15.49 -0.09
N VAL A 275 40.80 -16.26 0.65
CA VAL A 275 40.41 -16.77 1.96
C VAL A 275 40.28 -15.60 2.98
N VAL A 276 41.28 -14.72 2.98
CA VAL A 276 41.28 -13.52 3.87
C VAL A 276 40.07 -12.64 3.56
N PHE A 277 39.81 -12.37 2.29
CA PHE A 277 38.67 -11.58 1.85
C PHE A 277 37.32 -12.17 2.32
N ASN A 278 37.13 -13.49 2.16
CA ASN A 278 35.92 -14.16 2.59
C ASN A 278 35.76 -14.14 4.13
N LEU A 279 36.85 -14.36 4.87
CA LEU A 279 36.83 -14.32 6.34
C LEU A 279 36.55 -12.91 6.88
N GLU A 280 37.20 -11.90 6.30
CA GLU A 280 36.96 -10.50 6.64
C GLU A 280 35.52 -10.09 6.40
N SER A 281 34.97 -10.35 5.21
CA SER A 281 33.58 -10.06 4.85
C SER A 281 32.59 -10.81 5.75
N SER A 282 32.84 -12.11 5.98
CA SER A 282 31.96 -12.93 6.83
C SER A 282 31.95 -12.46 8.28
N GLY A 283 33.10 -12.09 8.83
CA GLY A 283 33.23 -11.54 10.19
C GLY A 283 32.50 -10.21 10.33
N GLN A 284 32.64 -9.30 9.37
CA GLN A 284 31.95 -8.01 9.36
C GLN A 284 30.42 -8.19 9.23
N LEU A 285 29.93 -9.08 8.36
CA LEU A 285 28.51 -9.41 8.22
C LEU A 285 27.95 -9.98 9.52
N LEU A 286 28.64 -10.92 10.14
CA LEU A 286 28.19 -11.52 11.41
C LEU A 286 28.12 -10.48 12.52
N SER A 287 29.18 -9.71 12.71
CA SER A 287 29.27 -8.64 13.71
C SER A 287 28.18 -7.57 13.49
N GLY A 288 28.00 -7.12 12.24
CA GLY A 288 26.95 -6.16 11.89
C GLY A 288 25.54 -6.70 12.17
N THR A 289 25.30 -7.97 11.82
CA THR A 289 24.01 -8.62 12.08
C THR A 289 23.72 -8.74 13.56
N VAL A 290 24.68 -9.21 14.37
CA VAL A 290 24.54 -9.33 15.82
C VAL A 290 24.29 -7.97 16.46
N THR A 291 25.08 -6.96 16.08
CA THR A 291 24.94 -5.59 16.59
C THR A 291 23.57 -4.98 16.26
N ASN A 292 23.11 -5.14 15.02
CA ASN A 292 21.81 -4.61 14.61
C ASN A 292 20.65 -5.36 15.29
N THR A 293 20.76 -6.68 15.43
CA THR A 293 19.78 -7.49 16.17
C THR A 293 19.69 -7.03 17.62
N ALA A 294 20.84 -6.81 18.29
CA ALA A 294 20.87 -6.27 19.65
C ALA A 294 20.23 -4.87 19.72
N ARG A 295 20.58 -3.97 18.79
CA ARG A 295 19.98 -2.62 18.73
C ARG A 295 18.45 -2.67 18.55
N VAL A 296 17.93 -3.59 17.73
CA VAL A 296 16.49 -3.79 17.57
C VAL A 296 15.86 -4.33 18.86
N LEU A 297 16.45 -5.35 19.48
CA LEU A 297 15.96 -5.93 20.73
C LEU A 297 15.92 -4.92 21.88
N PHE A 298 16.94 -4.07 21.97
CA PHE A 298 17.01 -3.01 22.99
C PHE A 298 16.36 -1.68 22.56
N HIS A 299 15.58 -1.67 21.46
CA HIS A 299 14.87 -0.50 20.92
C HIS A 299 15.74 0.73 20.60
N ARG A 300 17.01 0.53 20.37
CA ARG A 300 17.96 1.58 19.99
C ARG A 300 17.99 1.86 18.49
N LEU A 301 17.37 0.99 17.68
CA LEU A 301 17.23 1.17 16.22
C LEU A 301 15.74 1.35 15.87
N PRO A 302 15.30 2.55 15.45
CA PRO A 302 13.94 2.78 14.98
C PRO A 302 13.71 2.14 13.61
N ASN A 303 12.45 1.93 13.22
CA ASN A 303 12.10 1.33 11.93
C ASN A 303 12.57 2.15 10.71
N MET A 304 12.75 3.47 10.88
CA MET A 304 13.25 4.39 9.84
C MET A 304 14.46 5.18 10.39
N PRO A 305 15.61 4.51 10.67
CA PRO A 305 16.72 5.14 11.40
C PRO A 305 17.26 6.39 10.70
N GLY A 306 17.37 6.36 9.37
CA GLY A 306 17.85 7.50 8.60
C GLY A 306 16.93 8.73 8.68
N LEU A 307 15.61 8.53 8.64
CA LEU A 307 14.65 9.63 8.79
C LEU A 307 14.71 10.25 10.19
N HIS A 308 14.76 9.42 11.24
CA HIS A 308 14.90 9.90 12.60
C HIS A 308 16.19 10.70 12.79
N ALA A 309 17.31 10.23 12.26
CA ALA A 309 18.60 10.92 12.35
C ALA A 309 18.59 12.25 11.59
N LEU A 310 18.01 12.29 10.39
CA LEU A 310 17.86 13.51 9.60
C LEU A 310 17.02 14.55 10.31
N ILE A 311 15.83 14.17 10.81
CA ILE A 311 14.93 15.09 11.52
C ILE A 311 15.63 15.64 12.77
N HIS A 312 16.28 14.78 13.55
CA HIS A 312 17.04 15.21 14.72
C HIS A 312 18.14 16.21 14.33
N ALA A 313 18.94 15.90 13.30
CA ALA A 313 20.02 16.79 12.84
C ALA A 313 19.46 18.13 12.32
N PHE A 314 18.32 18.14 11.63
CA PHE A 314 17.70 19.37 11.16
C PHE A 314 17.26 20.26 12.32
N TYR A 315 16.52 19.73 13.30
CA TYR A 315 16.08 20.49 14.45
C TYR A 315 17.28 20.96 15.32
N ALA A 316 18.34 20.16 15.44
CA ALA A 316 19.56 20.55 16.14
C ALA A 316 20.33 21.68 15.42
N SER A 317 20.20 21.81 14.10
CA SER A 317 20.83 22.88 13.33
C SER A 317 20.12 24.23 13.46
N LEU A 318 18.82 24.25 13.77
CA LEU A 318 18.00 25.47 13.75
C LEU A 318 18.42 26.56 14.73
N PRO A 319 18.80 26.26 15.99
CA PRO A 319 19.27 27.28 16.95
C PRO A 319 20.72 27.72 16.72
N THR A 320 21.40 27.20 15.72
CA THR A 320 22.81 27.49 15.41
C THR A 320 22.95 28.12 14.02
N ASP A 321 24.12 28.68 13.69
CA ASP A 321 24.43 29.17 12.33
C ASP A 321 24.81 28.03 11.35
N GLN A 322 24.70 26.79 11.76
CA GLN A 322 25.02 25.65 10.91
C GLN A 322 24.01 25.52 9.76
N ARG A 323 24.50 25.14 8.60
CA ARG A 323 23.63 24.81 7.44
C ARG A 323 22.72 23.61 7.79
N PRO A 324 21.53 23.55 7.19
CA PRO A 324 20.71 22.33 7.28
C PRO A 324 21.50 21.07 6.89
N PRO A 325 21.21 19.92 7.49
CA PRO A 325 21.94 18.69 7.20
C PRO A 325 21.83 18.24 5.73
N VAL A 326 20.78 18.65 5.04
CA VAL A 326 20.59 18.52 3.59
C VAL A 326 19.99 19.84 3.10
N PRO A 327 20.82 20.79 2.68
CA PRO A 327 20.35 22.07 2.16
C PRO A 327 19.49 21.91 0.91
N GLY A 328 18.64 22.88 0.64
CA GLY A 328 17.78 22.86 -0.55
C GLY A 328 18.59 22.82 -1.87
N GLU A 329 19.80 23.38 -1.87
CA GLU A 329 20.72 23.32 -3.00
C GLU A 329 21.07 21.88 -3.41
N ASP A 330 21.29 20.99 -2.42
CA ASP A 330 21.53 19.56 -2.68
C ASP A 330 20.27 18.91 -3.29
N GLY A 331 19.08 19.34 -2.85
CA GLY A 331 17.82 18.89 -3.45
C GLY A 331 17.66 19.35 -4.89
N ARG A 332 18.00 20.62 -5.18
CA ARG A 332 17.97 21.19 -6.53
C ARG A 332 18.90 20.42 -7.48
N GLN A 333 20.11 20.08 -7.03
CA GLN A 333 21.05 19.29 -7.83
C GLN A 333 20.48 17.90 -8.19
N VAL A 334 19.74 17.28 -7.25
CA VAL A 334 19.04 16.01 -7.52
C VAL A 334 17.98 16.20 -8.62
N ILE A 335 17.19 17.28 -8.57
CA ILE A 335 16.18 17.58 -9.59
C ILE A 335 16.85 17.80 -10.97
N GLU A 336 17.93 18.54 -11.03
CA GLU A 336 18.67 18.79 -12.27
C GLU A 336 19.16 17.48 -12.94
N ILE A 337 19.68 16.56 -12.14
CA ILE A 337 20.07 15.23 -12.66
C ILE A 337 18.84 14.42 -13.09
N MET A 338 17.71 14.52 -12.36
CA MET A 338 16.47 13.89 -12.78
C MET A 338 15.99 14.43 -14.14
N GLU A 339 16.01 15.73 -14.35
CA GLU A 339 15.66 16.33 -15.65
C GLU A 339 16.59 15.85 -16.78
N MET A 340 17.91 15.76 -16.53
CA MET A 340 18.85 15.17 -17.48
C MET A 340 18.54 13.70 -17.81
N ILE A 341 18.08 12.93 -16.85
CA ILE A 341 17.66 11.54 -17.07
C ILE A 341 16.38 11.51 -17.92
N TRP A 342 15.37 12.32 -17.55
CA TRP A 342 14.09 12.32 -18.28
C TRP A 342 14.26 12.80 -19.72
N SER A 343 15.12 13.81 -19.97
CA SER A 343 15.41 14.30 -21.33
C SER A 343 16.07 13.24 -22.22
N ARG A 344 16.79 12.28 -21.65
CA ARG A 344 17.46 11.18 -22.37
C ARG A 344 16.67 9.86 -22.36
N MET A 345 15.68 9.73 -21.51
CA MET A 345 14.73 8.64 -21.66
C MET A 345 14.02 8.84 -23.00
N GLN A 346 14.26 7.88 -23.91
CA GLN A 346 13.44 7.87 -25.13
C GLN A 346 11.98 7.92 -24.69
N PRO A 347 11.13 8.82 -25.25
CA PRO A 347 9.72 8.73 -24.99
C PRO A 347 9.33 7.29 -25.26
N ALA A 348 8.72 6.63 -24.29
CA ALA A 348 8.12 5.33 -24.52
C ALA A 348 7.35 5.47 -25.83
N PRO A 349 7.58 4.63 -26.86
CA PRO A 349 6.92 4.78 -28.15
C PRO A 349 5.47 5.06 -27.81
N ALA A 350 4.93 6.18 -28.32
CA ALA A 350 3.65 6.74 -27.88
C ALA A 350 2.72 5.55 -27.75
N PRO A 351 2.13 5.28 -26.56
CA PRO A 351 1.49 3.99 -26.29
C PRO A 351 0.66 3.75 -27.53
N PRO A 352 0.88 2.66 -28.29
CA PRO A 352 0.23 2.46 -29.57
C PRO A 352 -1.19 2.80 -29.22
N ARG A 353 -1.80 3.84 -29.84
CA ARG A 353 -3.10 4.39 -29.47
C ARG A 353 -3.85 3.23 -28.98
N LEU A 354 -4.02 3.13 -27.65
CA LEU A 354 -4.47 1.90 -26.99
C LEU A 354 -5.55 1.41 -27.89
N PRO A 355 -5.42 0.24 -28.55
CA PRO A 355 -6.48 -0.24 -29.42
C PRO A 355 -7.69 -0.03 -28.54
N SER A 356 -8.62 0.75 -28.98
CA SER A 356 -9.73 1.32 -28.25
C SER A 356 -10.33 0.18 -27.42
N ALA A 357 -10.12 0.12 -26.13
CA ALA A 357 -10.02 -1.02 -25.25
C ALA A 357 -8.60 -1.65 -25.33
N ILE A 358 -7.77 -1.51 -24.24
CA ILE A 358 -7.12 -2.73 -23.74
C ILE A 358 -8.29 -3.72 -23.76
N GLU A 359 -8.24 -4.74 -24.58
CA GLU A 359 -8.91 -5.98 -24.26
C GLU A 359 -8.37 -6.37 -22.88
N VAL A 360 -8.94 -5.81 -21.82
CA VAL A 360 -9.12 -6.51 -20.57
C VAL A 360 -9.68 -7.80 -21.08
N GLU A 361 -8.88 -8.88 -21.05
CA GLU A 361 -9.33 -10.23 -21.43
C GLU A 361 -10.76 -10.29 -20.94
N CYS A 362 -11.70 -10.21 -21.89
CA CYS A 362 -13.09 -9.95 -21.56
C CYS A 362 -13.46 -11.13 -20.70
N VAL A 363 -13.55 -10.93 -19.39
CA VAL A 363 -13.91 -12.04 -18.48
C VAL A 363 -15.17 -12.59 -19.10
N PRO A 364 -15.16 -13.83 -19.60
CA PRO A 364 -16.26 -14.34 -20.39
C PRO A 364 -17.55 -14.16 -19.60
N GLN A 365 -18.59 -13.69 -20.24
CA GLN A 365 -19.88 -13.49 -19.61
C GLN A 365 -20.35 -14.80 -18.97
N THR A 366 -20.70 -14.77 -17.68
CA THR A 366 -21.15 -15.95 -16.96
C THR A 366 -22.53 -16.42 -17.44
N ALA A 367 -22.93 -17.66 -17.13
CA ALA A 367 -24.27 -18.14 -17.43
C ALA A 367 -25.34 -17.32 -16.71
N VAL A 368 -25.06 -16.84 -15.50
CA VAL A 368 -25.94 -15.97 -14.72
C VAL A 368 -26.13 -14.63 -15.41
N GLU A 369 -25.03 -13.97 -15.83
CA GLU A 369 -25.10 -12.72 -16.57
C GLU A 369 -25.95 -12.85 -17.84
N ARG A 370 -25.72 -13.89 -18.65
CA ARG A 370 -26.52 -14.16 -19.87
C ARG A 370 -28.01 -14.34 -19.56
N ARG A 371 -28.35 -15.10 -18.49
CA ARG A 371 -29.73 -15.33 -18.08
C ARG A 371 -30.42 -14.02 -17.65
N ILE A 372 -29.73 -13.18 -16.87
CA ILE A 372 -30.26 -11.88 -16.41
C ILE A 372 -30.41 -10.92 -17.59
N GLN A 373 -29.46 -10.88 -18.51
CA GLN A 373 -29.54 -10.08 -19.72
C GLN A 373 -30.73 -10.51 -20.62
N GLN A 374 -30.91 -11.80 -20.83
CA GLN A 374 -32.01 -12.35 -21.63
C GLN A 374 -33.38 -12.09 -21.00
N SER A 375 -33.48 -12.15 -19.67
CA SER A 375 -34.73 -11.86 -18.96
C SER A 375 -35.06 -10.37 -18.90
N GLY A 376 -34.10 -9.49 -19.18
CA GLY A 376 -34.25 -8.05 -19.02
C GLY A 376 -34.43 -7.57 -17.57
N ALA A 377 -34.14 -8.42 -16.57
CA ALA A 377 -34.47 -8.14 -15.17
C ALA A 377 -33.76 -6.90 -14.59
N LEU A 378 -32.63 -6.49 -15.17
CA LEU A 378 -31.89 -5.28 -14.81
C LEU A 378 -31.83 -4.25 -15.96
N ALA A 379 -32.45 -4.53 -17.10
CA ALA A 379 -32.36 -3.67 -18.27
C ALA A 379 -32.91 -2.26 -18.00
N GLY A 380 -32.11 -1.25 -18.26
CA GLY A 380 -32.46 0.16 -18.02
C GLY A 380 -32.55 0.59 -16.57
N GLN A 381 -32.42 -0.32 -15.59
CA GLN A 381 -32.43 0.04 -14.18
C GLN A 381 -31.17 0.82 -13.79
N ARG A 382 -31.36 1.90 -13.04
CA ARG A 382 -30.27 2.71 -12.48
C ARG A 382 -29.77 2.05 -11.20
N VAL A 383 -28.50 1.61 -11.18
CA VAL A 383 -27.96 0.77 -10.13
C VAL A 383 -26.76 1.46 -9.47
N LEU A 384 -26.88 1.84 -8.21
CA LEU A 384 -25.80 2.45 -7.47
C LEU A 384 -24.85 1.38 -6.89
N VAL A 385 -23.54 1.54 -7.15
CA VAL A 385 -22.49 0.71 -6.57
C VAL A 385 -21.58 1.56 -5.71
N THR A 386 -21.60 1.34 -4.40
CA THR A 386 -20.60 1.91 -3.52
C THR A 386 -19.38 0.99 -3.45
N GLY A 387 -18.18 1.56 -3.31
CA GLY A 387 -16.96 0.77 -3.38
C GLY A 387 -16.62 0.27 -4.78
N ALA A 388 -17.13 0.91 -5.82
CA ALA A 388 -16.93 0.57 -7.24
C ALA A 388 -15.47 0.58 -7.68
N THR A 389 -14.62 1.39 -7.05
CA THR A 389 -13.16 1.38 -7.27
C THR A 389 -12.43 0.22 -6.59
N GLY A 390 -13.14 -0.58 -5.78
CA GLY A 390 -12.62 -1.78 -5.12
C GLY A 390 -12.58 -3.00 -6.04
N PHE A 391 -11.93 -4.08 -5.58
CA PHE A 391 -11.77 -5.30 -6.37
C PHE A 391 -13.12 -5.90 -6.81
N LEU A 392 -14.03 -6.17 -5.88
CA LEU A 392 -15.35 -6.73 -6.17
C LEU A 392 -16.23 -5.73 -6.94
N GLY A 393 -16.27 -4.47 -6.50
CA GLY A 393 -17.13 -3.44 -7.10
C GLY A 393 -16.81 -3.16 -8.56
N ASN A 394 -15.54 -3.19 -8.95
CA ASN A 394 -15.13 -2.98 -10.35
C ASN A 394 -15.63 -4.13 -11.26
N HIS A 395 -15.52 -5.38 -10.81
CA HIS A 395 -16.07 -6.54 -11.54
C HIS A 395 -17.61 -6.49 -11.62
N LEU A 396 -18.26 -6.07 -10.54
CA LEU A 396 -19.70 -5.95 -10.47
C LEU A 396 -20.23 -4.88 -11.44
N VAL A 397 -19.60 -3.70 -11.50
CA VAL A 397 -19.99 -2.63 -12.44
C VAL A 397 -19.95 -3.12 -13.89
N GLN A 398 -18.89 -3.82 -14.27
CA GLN A 398 -18.78 -4.39 -15.62
C GLN A 398 -19.87 -5.43 -15.90
N ALA A 399 -20.17 -6.30 -14.94
CA ALA A 399 -21.23 -7.30 -15.06
C ALA A 399 -22.62 -6.65 -15.17
N LEU A 400 -22.91 -5.62 -14.37
CA LEU A 400 -24.15 -4.86 -14.45
C LEU A 400 -24.35 -4.20 -15.82
N ALA A 401 -23.30 -3.58 -16.37
CA ALA A 401 -23.35 -3.01 -17.72
C ALA A 401 -23.64 -4.08 -18.79
N ARG A 402 -23.01 -5.27 -18.68
CA ARG A 402 -23.29 -6.41 -19.59
C ARG A 402 -24.72 -6.94 -19.44
N CYS A 403 -25.32 -6.82 -18.27
CA CYS A 403 -26.73 -7.17 -18.03
C CYS A 403 -27.72 -6.08 -18.49
N GLY A 404 -27.26 -4.98 -19.08
CA GLY A 404 -28.11 -3.90 -19.62
C GLY A 404 -28.55 -2.89 -18.53
N ALA A 405 -28.01 -2.94 -17.32
CA ALA A 405 -28.25 -1.91 -16.31
C ALA A 405 -27.51 -0.61 -16.62
N VAL A 406 -27.88 0.47 -15.92
CA VAL A 406 -27.18 1.76 -15.94
C VAL A 406 -26.42 1.91 -14.59
N PRO A 407 -25.15 1.48 -14.52
CA PRO A 407 -24.41 1.56 -13.28
C PRO A 407 -24.07 3.00 -12.92
N VAL A 408 -24.22 3.34 -11.65
CA VAL A 408 -23.78 4.59 -11.01
C VAL A 408 -22.74 4.24 -9.96
N ALA A 409 -21.58 4.83 -10.03
CA ALA A 409 -20.48 4.54 -9.11
C ALA A 409 -20.21 5.74 -8.19
N LEU A 410 -20.46 5.58 -6.88
CA LEU A 410 -20.04 6.56 -5.89
C LEU A 410 -18.54 6.38 -5.60
N VAL A 411 -17.74 7.39 -5.94
CA VAL A 411 -16.29 7.36 -5.87
C VAL A 411 -15.77 8.60 -5.15
N ARG A 412 -14.76 8.46 -4.29
CA ARG A 412 -14.19 9.60 -3.55
C ARG A 412 -13.44 10.59 -4.44
N ASP A 413 -12.85 10.08 -5.50
CA ASP A 413 -12.12 10.85 -6.48
C ASP A 413 -12.36 10.23 -7.86
N ALA A 414 -13.08 10.95 -8.70
CA ALA A 414 -13.39 10.54 -10.06
C ALA A 414 -12.13 10.46 -10.95
N ALA A 415 -11.10 11.28 -10.67
CA ALA A 415 -9.85 11.25 -11.42
C ALA A 415 -9.07 9.94 -11.20
N SER A 416 -9.25 9.29 -10.06
CA SER A 416 -8.62 8.00 -9.73
C SER A 416 -9.35 6.76 -10.23
N ALA A 417 -10.51 6.91 -10.88
CA ALA A 417 -11.30 5.80 -11.43
C ALA A 417 -10.57 5.16 -12.62
N SER A 418 -10.60 3.82 -12.69
CA SER A 418 -10.00 3.08 -13.82
C SER A 418 -10.70 3.42 -15.15
N PRO A 419 -10.00 3.31 -16.29
CA PRO A 419 -10.63 3.48 -17.61
C PRO A 419 -11.85 2.57 -17.80
N ALA A 420 -11.78 1.32 -17.33
CA ALA A 420 -12.89 0.38 -17.40
C ALA A 420 -14.11 0.85 -16.58
N LEU A 421 -13.87 1.39 -15.36
CA LEU A 421 -14.95 1.93 -14.55
C LEU A 421 -15.63 3.13 -15.21
N ARG A 422 -14.83 4.03 -15.81
CA ARG A 422 -15.34 5.21 -16.55
C ARG A 422 -16.15 4.84 -17.79
N ALA A 423 -15.76 3.74 -18.46
CA ALA A 423 -16.46 3.28 -19.67
C ALA A 423 -17.83 2.64 -19.38
N HIS A 424 -18.05 2.14 -18.14
CA HIS A 424 -19.23 1.33 -17.81
C HIS A 424 -20.13 1.93 -16.74
N ALA A 425 -19.75 3.06 -16.11
CA ALA A 425 -20.57 3.68 -15.07
C ALA A 425 -20.55 5.21 -15.12
N GLU A 426 -21.66 5.82 -14.75
CA GLU A 426 -21.73 7.22 -14.36
C GLU A 426 -20.98 7.39 -13.03
N LEU A 427 -20.04 8.34 -12.97
CA LEU A 427 -19.24 8.58 -11.76
C LEU A 427 -19.82 9.75 -10.97
N ILE A 428 -20.16 9.51 -9.71
CA ILE A 428 -20.53 10.55 -8.75
C ILE A 428 -19.40 10.68 -7.73
N ALA A 429 -18.81 11.88 -7.65
CA ALA A 429 -17.77 12.16 -6.65
C ALA A 429 -18.43 12.37 -5.28
N GLY A 430 -18.00 11.58 -4.28
CA GLY A 430 -18.54 11.69 -2.93
C GLY A 430 -17.97 10.66 -1.95
N ASP A 431 -18.13 10.95 -0.67
CA ASP A 431 -17.72 10.07 0.42
C ASP A 431 -18.95 9.55 1.17
N LEU A 432 -18.91 8.29 1.60
CA LEU A 432 -20.00 7.66 2.37
C LEU A 432 -20.26 8.34 3.73
N ARG A 433 -19.32 9.10 4.22
CA ARG A 433 -19.40 9.87 5.48
C ARG A 433 -20.17 11.18 5.32
N ASP A 434 -20.43 11.58 4.08
CA ASP A 434 -21.22 12.76 3.73
C ASP A 434 -22.64 12.33 3.30
N ALA A 435 -23.59 12.50 4.20
CA ALA A 435 -24.98 12.08 3.99
C ALA A 435 -25.65 12.82 2.82
N ASP A 436 -25.32 14.07 2.59
CA ASP A 436 -25.94 14.87 1.52
C ASP A 436 -25.48 14.38 0.14
N THR A 437 -24.19 14.08 0.00
CA THR A 437 -23.64 13.49 -1.22
C THR A 437 -24.21 12.09 -1.49
N VAL A 438 -24.36 11.26 -0.44
CA VAL A 438 -24.95 9.92 -0.58
C VAL A 438 -26.43 10.03 -0.97
N ARG A 439 -27.18 10.96 -0.37
CA ARG A 439 -28.60 11.21 -0.72
C ARG A 439 -28.73 11.68 -2.17
N ALA A 440 -27.88 12.58 -2.62
CA ALA A 440 -27.86 13.04 -4.01
C ALA A 440 -27.57 11.87 -4.98
N ALA A 441 -26.67 10.95 -4.64
CA ALA A 441 -26.33 9.80 -5.44
C ALA A 441 -27.48 8.76 -5.54
N MET A 442 -28.49 8.79 -4.66
CA MET A 442 -29.65 7.90 -4.68
C MET A 442 -30.75 8.35 -5.64
N THR A 443 -30.62 9.52 -6.27
CA THR A 443 -31.67 10.05 -7.16
C THR A 443 -31.92 9.12 -8.35
N GLY A 444 -33.16 8.61 -8.43
CA GLY A 444 -33.60 7.70 -9.51
C GLY A 444 -32.95 6.31 -9.48
N VAL A 445 -32.37 5.90 -8.36
CA VAL A 445 -31.75 4.58 -8.19
C VAL A 445 -32.80 3.52 -7.87
N ASP A 446 -32.81 2.43 -8.62
CA ASP A 446 -33.71 1.28 -8.40
C ASP A 446 -33.12 0.27 -7.41
N VAL A 447 -31.81 0.00 -7.52
CA VAL A 447 -31.09 -1.00 -6.73
C VAL A 447 -29.75 -0.45 -6.26
N VAL A 448 -29.37 -0.79 -5.04
CA VAL A 448 -28.06 -0.43 -4.46
C VAL A 448 -27.24 -1.68 -4.18
N PHE A 449 -25.98 -1.71 -4.64
CA PHE A 449 -24.96 -2.67 -4.17
C PHE A 449 -23.99 -1.95 -3.26
N HIS A 450 -24.06 -2.26 -1.98
CA HIS A 450 -23.20 -1.67 -0.98
C HIS A 450 -21.97 -2.55 -0.73
N CYS A 451 -20.90 -2.31 -1.53
CA CYS A 451 -19.63 -3.06 -1.45
C CYS A 451 -18.54 -2.32 -0.65
N ALA A 452 -18.75 -1.06 -0.33
CA ALA A 452 -17.75 -0.25 0.34
C ALA A 452 -17.53 -0.69 1.79
N ALA A 453 -16.27 -0.88 2.16
CA ALA A 453 -15.85 -1.18 3.53
C ALA A 453 -14.34 -0.97 3.69
N VAL A 454 -13.87 -0.79 4.92
CA VAL A 454 -12.46 -0.89 5.27
C VAL A 454 -12.10 -2.37 5.44
N THR A 455 -11.30 -2.93 4.52
CA THR A 455 -11.04 -4.38 4.44
C THR A 455 -9.78 -4.84 5.16
N THR A 456 -8.99 -3.94 5.74
CA THR A 456 -7.72 -4.26 6.43
C THR A 456 -7.84 -4.08 7.94
N ASN A 457 -7.33 -5.03 8.73
CA ASN A 457 -7.19 -4.85 10.18
C ASN A 457 -6.10 -3.85 10.59
N GLN A 458 -5.30 -3.35 9.64
CA GLN A 458 -4.24 -2.38 9.92
C GLN A 458 -4.70 -0.92 9.84
N ALA A 459 -6.00 -0.69 9.68
CA ALA A 459 -6.64 0.62 9.86
C ALA A 459 -7.09 0.81 11.32
N PRO A 460 -7.13 2.05 11.85
CA PRO A 460 -7.68 2.32 13.17
C PRO A 460 -9.17 1.92 13.27
N TRP A 461 -9.63 1.58 14.47
CA TRP A 461 -11.05 1.25 14.67
C TRP A 461 -12.00 2.35 14.16
N ARG A 462 -11.61 3.59 14.34
CA ARG A 462 -12.39 4.72 13.89
C ARG A 462 -12.68 4.70 12.38
N ASP A 463 -11.70 4.37 11.53
CA ASP A 463 -11.92 4.28 10.08
C ASP A 463 -12.92 3.17 9.76
N HIS A 464 -12.87 2.07 10.50
CA HIS A 464 -13.86 0.99 10.40
C HIS A 464 -15.26 1.45 10.82
N ASP A 465 -15.36 2.18 11.91
CA ASP A 465 -16.63 2.71 12.40
C ASP A 465 -17.21 3.74 11.43
N GLU A 466 -16.46 4.77 11.07
CA GLU A 466 -16.94 5.85 10.20
C GLU A 466 -17.32 5.37 8.79
N VAL A 467 -16.48 4.52 8.17
CA VAL A 467 -16.68 4.11 6.78
C VAL A 467 -17.55 2.87 6.66
N THR A 468 -17.30 1.84 7.51
CA THR A 468 -18.02 0.57 7.37
C THR A 468 -19.33 0.57 8.13
N VAL A 469 -19.38 1.08 9.37
CA VAL A 469 -20.61 1.05 10.18
C VAL A 469 -21.49 2.25 9.86
N GLN A 470 -21.01 3.46 10.12
CA GLN A 470 -21.78 4.69 9.90
C GLN A 470 -22.06 4.91 8.40
N GLY A 471 -21.08 4.60 7.51
CA GLY A 471 -21.28 4.64 6.06
C GLY A 471 -22.38 3.68 5.59
N THR A 472 -22.49 2.48 6.19
CA THR A 472 -23.60 1.56 5.91
C THR A 472 -24.93 2.17 6.34
N ARG A 473 -25.01 2.73 7.56
CA ARG A 473 -26.22 3.42 8.04
C ARG A 473 -26.62 4.57 7.10
N THR A 474 -25.67 5.40 6.67
CA THR A 474 -25.91 6.52 5.75
C THR A 474 -26.50 6.04 4.42
N VAL A 475 -25.93 4.96 3.85
CA VAL A 475 -26.42 4.38 2.58
C VAL A 475 -27.83 3.82 2.73
N LEU A 476 -28.11 3.11 3.83
CA LEU A 476 -29.41 2.49 4.07
C LEU A 476 -30.50 3.54 4.34
N SER A 477 -30.19 4.60 5.11
CA SER A 477 -31.09 5.73 5.34
C SER A 477 -31.45 6.42 4.03
N ALA A 478 -30.43 6.77 3.23
CA ALA A 478 -30.64 7.41 1.94
C ALA A 478 -31.43 6.52 0.94
N ALA A 479 -31.18 5.20 0.96
CA ALA A 479 -31.91 4.24 0.14
C ALA A 479 -33.39 4.14 0.57
N GLN A 480 -33.67 4.15 1.88
CA GLN A 480 -35.04 4.14 2.41
C GLN A 480 -35.78 5.44 2.07
N GLU A 481 -35.12 6.60 2.26
CA GLU A 481 -35.69 7.92 1.92
C GLU A 481 -35.98 8.06 0.43
N ALA A 482 -35.14 7.50 -0.45
CA ALA A 482 -35.31 7.51 -1.90
C ALA A 482 -36.28 6.46 -2.43
N GLY A 483 -36.80 5.56 -1.59
CA GLY A 483 -37.69 4.48 -2.00
C GLY A 483 -37.02 3.42 -2.87
N VAL A 484 -35.72 3.17 -2.67
CA VAL A 484 -34.96 2.16 -3.42
C VAL A 484 -35.62 0.79 -3.21
N ARG A 485 -35.86 0.08 -4.32
CA ARG A 485 -36.54 -1.21 -4.33
C ARG A 485 -35.78 -2.28 -3.54
N ARG A 486 -34.45 -2.31 -3.63
CA ARG A 486 -33.60 -3.32 -2.96
C ARG A 486 -32.19 -2.83 -2.73
N VAL A 487 -31.65 -3.16 -1.56
CA VAL A 487 -30.23 -3.00 -1.24
C VAL A 487 -29.57 -4.36 -1.09
N VAL A 488 -28.50 -4.62 -1.83
CA VAL A 488 -27.65 -5.80 -1.66
C VAL A 488 -26.43 -5.39 -0.85
N HIS A 489 -26.39 -5.76 0.43
CA HIS A 489 -25.29 -5.46 1.33
C HIS A 489 -24.22 -6.56 1.28
N VAL A 490 -23.00 -6.20 0.92
CA VAL A 490 -21.86 -7.14 0.88
C VAL A 490 -21.20 -7.20 2.23
N SER A 491 -21.44 -8.28 2.95
CA SER A 491 -20.78 -8.62 4.21
C SER A 491 -19.57 -9.55 4.01
N SER A 492 -19.37 -10.53 4.85
CA SER A 492 -18.34 -11.57 4.74
C SER A 492 -18.61 -12.71 5.70
N VAL A 493 -18.22 -13.94 5.36
CA VAL A 493 -18.26 -15.08 6.30
C VAL A 493 -17.41 -14.89 7.56
N ILE A 494 -16.58 -13.84 7.63
CA ILE A 494 -15.79 -13.50 8.81
C ILE A 494 -16.66 -13.17 10.03
N VAL A 495 -17.92 -12.78 9.84
CA VAL A 495 -18.88 -12.46 10.90
C VAL A 495 -19.17 -13.61 11.85
N TYR A 496 -18.98 -14.85 11.41
CA TYR A 496 -19.14 -16.03 12.26
C TYR A 496 -18.02 -16.20 13.30
N GLY A 497 -16.95 -15.42 13.21
CA GLY A 497 -15.82 -15.52 14.12
C GLY A 497 -14.87 -16.68 13.82
N LEU A 498 -14.06 -17.01 14.81
CA LEU A 498 -13.01 -18.02 14.70
C LEU A 498 -13.12 -19.12 15.80
N ASP A 499 -14.26 -19.24 16.47
CA ASP A 499 -14.39 -20.11 17.65
C ASP A 499 -14.20 -21.59 17.33
N GLY A 500 -14.50 -22.01 16.09
CA GLY A 500 -14.24 -23.35 15.58
C GLY A 500 -14.89 -24.47 16.40
N ARG A 501 -15.94 -24.15 17.16
CA ARG A 501 -16.66 -25.09 18.02
C ARG A 501 -17.79 -25.80 17.30
N ALA A 502 -18.17 -25.32 16.13
CA ALA A 502 -19.22 -25.95 15.34
C ALA A 502 -18.77 -27.32 14.85
N ARG A 503 -19.57 -28.37 15.17
CA ARG A 503 -19.40 -29.71 14.64
C ARG A 503 -19.92 -29.85 13.20
N ALA A 504 -20.65 -28.87 12.72
CA ALA A 504 -21.23 -28.77 11.38
C ALA A 504 -20.75 -27.48 10.67
N PRO A 505 -20.89 -27.35 9.34
CA PRO A 505 -20.63 -26.11 8.62
C PRO A 505 -21.49 -24.95 9.15
N TYR A 506 -20.96 -23.73 9.16
CA TYR A 506 -21.69 -22.54 9.56
C TYR A 506 -22.76 -22.19 8.51
N ALA A 507 -24.02 -22.24 8.93
CA ALA A 507 -25.18 -21.79 8.16
C ALA A 507 -25.53 -20.33 8.49
N GLU A 508 -26.40 -19.72 7.69
CA GLU A 508 -26.84 -18.33 7.86
C GLU A 508 -27.50 -18.05 9.21
N SER A 509 -28.12 -19.08 9.81
CA SER A 509 -28.73 -19.04 11.15
C SER A 509 -27.72 -19.13 12.30
N THR A 510 -26.45 -19.38 12.02
CA THR A 510 -25.42 -19.44 13.07
C THR A 510 -25.24 -18.03 13.69
N PRO A 511 -25.36 -17.90 15.03
CA PRO A 511 -25.24 -16.59 15.69
C PRO A 511 -23.83 -16.03 15.61
N TYR A 512 -23.73 -14.71 15.77
CA TYR A 512 -22.45 -14.05 15.92
C TYR A 512 -21.69 -14.55 17.14
N PRO A 513 -20.34 -14.49 17.14
CA PRO A 513 -19.54 -14.96 18.27
C PRO A 513 -19.81 -14.13 19.53
N SER A 514 -19.99 -14.81 20.66
CA SER A 514 -20.22 -14.17 21.97
C SER A 514 -19.03 -13.34 22.49
N ALA A 515 -17.81 -13.68 22.01
CA ALA A 515 -16.58 -12.98 22.36
C ALA A 515 -15.77 -12.71 21.11
N ILE A 516 -15.46 -11.44 20.85
CA ILE A 516 -14.68 -11.00 19.70
C ILE A 516 -13.32 -10.50 20.17
N ASN A 517 -12.24 -10.95 19.53
CA ASN A 517 -10.91 -10.41 19.80
C ASN A 517 -10.91 -8.88 19.57
N PRO A 518 -10.47 -8.07 20.56
CA PRO A 518 -10.47 -6.61 20.46
C PRO A 518 -9.73 -6.07 19.24
N TRP A 519 -8.76 -6.81 18.69
CA TRP A 519 -7.98 -6.45 17.52
C TRP A 519 -8.59 -6.93 16.19
N ALA A 520 -9.73 -7.60 16.20
CA ALA A 520 -10.44 -8.06 15.01
C ALA A 520 -11.35 -6.95 14.43
N TYR A 521 -10.77 -5.81 14.09
CA TYR A 521 -11.52 -4.61 13.69
C TYR A 521 -12.42 -4.83 12.48
N TYR A 522 -11.91 -5.52 11.45
CA TYR A 522 -12.70 -5.83 10.27
C TYR A 522 -13.93 -6.70 10.58
N MET A 523 -13.75 -7.75 11.40
CA MET A 523 -14.87 -8.61 11.84
C MET A 523 -15.92 -7.81 12.63
N ARG A 524 -15.47 -7.04 13.61
CA ARG A 524 -16.34 -6.21 14.44
C ARG A 524 -17.17 -5.23 13.60
N ALA A 525 -16.51 -4.57 12.65
CA ALA A 525 -17.17 -3.62 11.77
C ALA A 525 -18.19 -4.28 10.84
N LYS A 526 -17.88 -5.48 10.31
CA LYS A 526 -18.83 -6.21 9.47
C LYS A 526 -20.04 -6.72 10.25
N ILE A 527 -19.85 -7.16 11.49
CA ILE A 527 -20.98 -7.53 12.37
C ILE A 527 -21.88 -6.30 12.63
N ALA A 528 -21.29 -5.17 13.06
CA ALA A 528 -22.04 -3.95 13.32
C ALA A 528 -22.77 -3.42 12.07
N ALA A 529 -22.14 -3.51 10.90
CA ALA A 529 -22.77 -3.12 9.63
C ALA A 529 -23.94 -4.06 9.23
N GLU A 530 -23.83 -5.36 9.51
CA GLU A 530 -24.96 -6.28 9.33
C GLU A 530 -26.12 -5.99 10.30
N GLU A 531 -25.82 -5.64 11.55
CA GLU A 531 -26.84 -5.25 12.55
C GLU A 531 -27.60 -4.01 12.07
N GLU A 532 -26.91 -3.01 11.48
CA GLU A 532 -27.57 -1.89 10.82
C GLU A 532 -28.46 -2.35 9.66
N ALA A 533 -27.94 -3.21 8.78
CA ALA A 533 -28.69 -3.75 7.64
C ALA A 533 -29.95 -4.50 8.05
N LEU A 534 -29.87 -5.32 9.09
CA LEU A 534 -31.03 -6.02 9.67
C LEU A 534 -32.03 -5.06 10.29
N THR A 535 -31.56 -4.01 10.98
CA THR A 535 -32.44 -2.98 11.54
C THR A 535 -33.28 -2.31 10.46
N PHE A 536 -32.67 -1.85 9.37
CA PHE A 536 -33.40 -1.26 8.26
C PHE A 536 -34.32 -2.27 7.54
N SER A 537 -33.93 -3.53 7.45
CA SER A 537 -34.78 -4.61 6.91
C SER A 537 -36.05 -4.78 7.75
N HIS A 538 -35.94 -4.74 9.08
CA HIS A 538 -37.12 -4.79 9.98
C HIS A 538 -38.02 -3.56 9.86
N HIS A 539 -37.49 -2.43 9.36
CA HIS A 539 -38.26 -1.21 9.09
C HIS A 539 -38.77 -1.11 7.66
N GLY A 540 -38.79 -2.22 6.91
CA GLY A 540 -39.45 -2.34 5.61
C GLY A 540 -38.57 -2.05 4.39
N LEU A 541 -37.27 -1.78 4.54
CA LEU A 541 -36.35 -1.71 3.42
C LEU A 541 -35.95 -3.14 2.99
N SER A 542 -36.12 -3.50 1.71
CA SER A 542 -35.66 -4.81 1.21
C SER A 542 -34.13 -4.85 1.21
N VAL A 543 -33.52 -5.45 2.24
CA VAL A 543 -32.05 -5.60 2.34
C VAL A 543 -31.68 -7.07 2.24
N VAL A 544 -30.87 -7.41 1.22
CA VAL A 544 -30.27 -8.75 1.06
C VAL A 544 -28.82 -8.71 1.52
N ILE A 545 -28.45 -9.57 2.45
CA ILE A 545 -27.08 -9.67 2.96
C ILE A 545 -26.37 -10.84 2.28
N VAL A 546 -25.27 -10.55 1.60
CA VAL A 546 -24.43 -11.59 0.99
C VAL A 546 -23.11 -11.67 1.75
N ARG A 547 -22.76 -12.87 2.22
CA ARG A 547 -21.52 -13.17 2.97
C ARG A 547 -20.53 -13.93 2.10
N PRO A 548 -19.74 -13.28 1.26
CA PRO A 548 -18.70 -13.97 0.48
C PRO A 548 -17.57 -14.45 1.36
N GLY A 549 -16.86 -15.46 0.87
CA GLY A 549 -15.60 -15.92 1.42
C GLY A 549 -14.44 -14.99 1.09
N ILE A 550 -13.22 -15.57 1.06
CA ILE A 550 -12.00 -14.84 0.66
C ILE A 550 -12.03 -14.67 -0.86
N LEU A 551 -12.23 -13.43 -1.31
CA LEU A 551 -12.29 -13.10 -2.73
C LEU A 551 -10.92 -13.17 -3.39
N TYR A 552 -10.85 -13.80 -4.56
CA TYR A 552 -9.66 -13.87 -5.40
C TYR A 552 -10.03 -13.84 -6.89
N GLY A 553 -9.05 -13.53 -7.74
CA GLY A 553 -9.25 -13.41 -9.19
C GLY A 553 -8.33 -12.37 -9.81
N PRO A 554 -8.42 -12.11 -11.12
CA PRO A 554 -7.68 -11.07 -11.81
C PRO A 554 -7.88 -9.71 -11.13
N GLY A 555 -6.78 -9.02 -10.79
CA GLY A 555 -6.82 -7.74 -10.08
C GLY A 555 -6.90 -7.82 -8.54
N SER A 556 -6.87 -9.00 -7.92
CA SER A 556 -6.93 -9.15 -6.45
C SER A 556 -5.64 -8.75 -5.71
N GLY A 557 -4.53 -8.53 -6.43
CA GLY A 557 -3.24 -8.11 -5.89
C GLY A 557 -2.39 -9.25 -5.33
N ARG A 558 -2.91 -10.16 -4.56
CA ARG A 558 -2.23 -11.37 -4.04
C ARG A 558 -3.25 -12.46 -3.74
N LEU A 559 -2.86 -13.71 -3.98
CA LEU A 559 -3.62 -14.83 -3.39
C LEU A 559 -3.50 -14.76 -1.87
N PRO A 560 -4.62 -14.60 -1.15
CA PRO A 560 -4.59 -14.54 0.28
C PRO A 560 -4.25 -15.92 0.85
N GLY A 561 -2.99 -16.10 1.27
CA GLY A 561 -2.53 -17.27 2.02
C GLY A 561 -2.40 -16.92 3.50
N ARG A 562 -3.49 -16.96 4.27
CA ARG A 562 -3.39 -16.77 5.72
C ARG A 562 -2.49 -17.84 6.34
N GLY A 563 -1.41 -17.43 7.02
CA GLY A 563 -0.46 -18.33 7.65
C GLY A 563 0.54 -18.97 6.69
N LEU A 564 0.62 -18.52 5.45
CA LEU A 564 1.62 -18.93 4.47
C LEU A 564 2.68 -17.82 4.32
N THR A 565 3.95 -18.17 4.49
CA THR A 565 5.09 -17.30 4.20
C THR A 565 6.05 -18.03 3.29
N ARG A 566 6.46 -17.42 2.19
CA ARG A 566 7.43 -17.98 1.26
C ARG A 566 8.84 -17.58 1.66
N LEU A 567 9.74 -18.54 1.75
CA LEU A 567 11.16 -18.34 2.01
C LEU A 567 11.99 -19.16 1.00
N GLY A 568 12.44 -18.51 -0.08
CA GLY A 568 13.07 -19.20 -1.20
C GLY A 568 12.16 -20.30 -1.75
N ARG A 569 12.65 -21.54 -1.78
CA ARG A 569 11.87 -22.72 -2.22
C ARG A 569 10.94 -23.30 -1.13
N PHE A 570 10.87 -22.68 0.04
CA PHE A 570 10.08 -23.21 1.15
C PHE A 570 8.79 -22.40 1.33
N ASN A 571 7.66 -23.09 1.41
CA ASN A 571 6.38 -22.61 1.88
C ASN A 571 6.26 -22.86 3.38
N LEU A 572 6.45 -21.86 4.22
CA LEU A 572 6.32 -21.95 5.67
C LEU A 572 4.85 -21.80 6.03
N VAL A 573 4.25 -22.82 6.62
CA VAL A 573 2.82 -22.88 6.96
C VAL A 573 2.63 -22.96 8.47
N ILE A 574 1.90 -22.02 9.06
CA ILE A 574 1.55 -22.06 10.48
C ILE A 574 0.50 -23.16 10.70
N GLY A 575 0.87 -24.20 11.45
CA GLY A 575 0.04 -25.38 11.67
C GLY A 575 0.21 -26.44 10.58
N SER A 576 -0.78 -27.32 10.42
CA SER A 576 -0.72 -28.47 9.51
C SER A 576 -1.03 -28.13 8.05
N GLY A 577 -1.68 -26.99 7.78
CA GLY A 577 -2.20 -26.63 6.46
C GLY A 577 -3.39 -27.50 5.97
N ARG A 578 -3.98 -28.31 6.85
CA ARG A 578 -5.15 -29.15 6.55
C ARG A 578 -6.48 -28.46 6.83
N ASN A 579 -6.44 -27.22 7.32
CA ASN A 579 -7.62 -26.41 7.55
C ASN A 579 -8.23 -25.94 6.24
N HIS A 580 -9.55 -26.00 6.13
CA HIS A 580 -10.29 -25.45 4.99
C HIS A 580 -10.26 -23.93 4.98
N LEU A 581 -10.26 -23.36 3.79
CA LEU A 581 -10.30 -21.92 3.56
C LEU A 581 -11.50 -21.56 2.68
N PRO A 582 -12.30 -20.56 3.08
CA PRO A 582 -13.50 -20.18 2.34
C PRO A 582 -13.13 -19.25 1.17
N PHE A 583 -12.64 -19.81 0.09
CA PHE A 583 -12.36 -19.06 -1.13
C PHE A 583 -13.63 -18.82 -1.94
N THR A 584 -13.72 -17.65 -2.58
CA THR A 584 -14.76 -17.33 -3.54
C THR A 584 -14.13 -16.61 -4.72
N TYR A 585 -14.23 -17.21 -5.91
CA TYR A 585 -13.75 -16.54 -7.12
C TYR A 585 -14.62 -15.32 -7.44
N VAL A 586 -14.01 -14.23 -7.90
CA VAL A 586 -14.69 -12.94 -7.99
C VAL A 586 -15.94 -12.96 -8.86
N THR A 587 -15.94 -13.67 -10.00
CA THR A 587 -17.15 -13.76 -10.83
C THR A 587 -18.23 -14.61 -10.20
N ASN A 588 -17.88 -15.69 -9.46
CA ASN A 588 -18.85 -16.46 -8.70
C ASN A 588 -19.54 -15.61 -7.61
N ALA A 589 -18.78 -14.70 -6.98
CA ALA A 589 -19.34 -13.74 -6.03
C ALA A 589 -20.26 -12.71 -6.73
N VAL A 590 -19.85 -12.20 -7.89
CA VAL A 590 -20.66 -11.26 -8.68
C VAL A 590 -21.98 -11.91 -9.09
N ASP A 591 -21.95 -13.16 -9.55
CA ASP A 591 -23.15 -13.91 -9.90
C ASP A 591 -24.13 -14.03 -8.74
N ALA A 592 -23.64 -14.31 -7.54
CA ALA A 592 -24.47 -14.36 -6.34
C ALA A 592 -25.10 -12.97 -6.02
N LEU A 593 -24.34 -11.89 -6.18
CA LEU A 593 -24.85 -10.52 -5.98
C LEU A 593 -25.94 -10.17 -7.00
N LEU A 594 -25.71 -10.48 -8.27
CA LEU A 594 -26.70 -10.25 -9.34
C LEU A 594 -28.00 -11.03 -9.07
N LEU A 595 -27.88 -12.30 -8.69
CA LEU A 595 -29.02 -13.14 -8.32
C LEU A 595 -29.77 -12.59 -7.09
N ALA A 596 -29.04 -12.15 -6.06
CA ALA A 596 -29.60 -11.53 -4.87
C ALA A 596 -30.41 -10.26 -5.19
N ALA A 597 -30.03 -9.51 -6.25
CA ALA A 597 -30.74 -8.32 -6.66
C ALA A 597 -32.06 -8.62 -7.39
N VAL A 598 -32.12 -9.72 -8.15
CA VAL A 598 -33.28 -10.00 -9.03
C VAL A 598 -34.21 -11.10 -8.50
N CYS A 599 -33.72 -12.00 -7.63
CA CYS A 599 -34.52 -13.11 -7.10
C CYS A 599 -35.60 -12.60 -6.10
N PRO A 600 -36.89 -12.89 -6.31
CA PRO A 600 -37.93 -12.51 -5.36
C PRO A 600 -37.76 -13.16 -3.99
N LEU A 601 -37.29 -14.41 -3.93
CA LEU A 601 -37.07 -15.14 -2.66
C LEU A 601 -35.94 -14.55 -1.81
N ALA A 602 -35.13 -13.67 -2.39
CA ALA A 602 -34.00 -13.06 -1.68
C ALA A 602 -34.39 -11.92 -0.75
N GLU A 603 -35.65 -11.48 -0.76
CA GLU A 603 -36.09 -10.34 0.03
C GLU A 603 -35.80 -10.53 1.51
N SER A 604 -35.03 -9.60 2.08
CA SER A 604 -34.65 -9.60 3.50
C SER A 604 -33.93 -10.88 3.96
N GLN A 605 -33.21 -11.56 3.07
CA GLN A 605 -32.51 -12.80 3.35
C GLN A 605 -30.99 -12.59 3.48
N ILE A 606 -30.34 -13.58 4.08
CA ILE A 606 -28.88 -13.67 4.23
C ILE A 606 -28.40 -14.90 3.46
N TYR A 607 -27.27 -14.79 2.75
CA TYR A 607 -26.69 -15.90 1.98
C TYR A 607 -25.19 -16.02 2.17
N ASN A 608 -24.71 -17.23 2.50
CA ASN A 608 -23.31 -17.61 2.42
C ASN A 608 -22.92 -17.89 0.98
N VAL A 609 -21.82 -17.31 0.52
CA VAL A 609 -21.32 -17.45 -0.85
C VAL A 609 -19.84 -17.85 -0.81
N VAL A 610 -19.60 -19.16 -0.82
CA VAL A 610 -18.25 -19.75 -0.77
C VAL A 610 -18.18 -20.84 -1.83
N ASP A 611 -17.08 -20.85 -2.63
CA ASP A 611 -16.90 -21.84 -3.68
C ASP A 611 -16.79 -23.27 -3.09
N GLU A 612 -17.37 -24.23 -3.78
CA GLU A 612 -17.33 -25.63 -3.40
C GLU A 612 -16.64 -26.50 -4.47
N PRO A 613 -15.86 -27.50 -4.05
CA PRO A 613 -15.52 -27.87 -2.65
C PRO A 613 -14.59 -26.85 -2.00
N GLN A 614 -14.79 -26.59 -0.69
CA GLN A 614 -13.93 -25.66 0.07
C GLN A 614 -12.53 -26.28 0.22
N PRO A 615 -11.47 -25.67 -0.36
CA PRO A 615 -10.15 -26.27 -0.41
C PRO A 615 -9.42 -26.15 0.94
N THR A 616 -8.50 -27.07 1.22
CA THR A 616 -7.53 -26.88 2.29
C THR A 616 -6.38 -25.95 1.83
N LEU A 617 -5.65 -25.38 2.78
CA LEU A 617 -4.44 -24.60 2.44
C LEU A 617 -3.42 -25.42 1.64
N ARG A 618 -3.32 -26.73 1.93
CA ARG A 618 -2.45 -27.65 1.14
C ARG A 618 -2.93 -27.80 -0.29
N ASP A 619 -4.24 -27.88 -0.51
CA ASP A 619 -4.81 -28.01 -1.86
C ASP A 619 -4.53 -26.74 -2.68
N ILE A 620 -4.68 -25.57 -2.05
CA ILE A 620 -4.35 -24.28 -2.68
C ILE A 620 -2.87 -24.22 -3.06
N ILE A 621 -1.97 -24.57 -2.13
CA ILE A 621 -0.53 -24.60 -2.42
C ILE A 621 -0.23 -25.57 -3.57
N ARG A 622 -0.82 -26.78 -3.55
CA ARG A 622 -0.62 -27.79 -4.60
C ARG A 622 -1.13 -27.33 -5.96
N GLN A 623 -2.33 -26.74 -6.01
CA GLN A 623 -2.91 -26.23 -7.24
C GLN A 623 -2.09 -25.03 -7.79
N ARG A 624 -1.66 -24.13 -6.89
CA ARG A 624 -0.78 -23.03 -7.27
C ARG A 624 0.53 -23.53 -7.88
N GLN A 625 1.19 -24.50 -7.26
CA GLN A 625 2.42 -25.10 -7.78
C GLN A 625 2.24 -25.69 -9.19
N LYS A 626 1.07 -26.30 -9.45
CA LYS A 626 0.76 -26.81 -10.80
C LYS A 626 0.57 -25.70 -11.83
N VAL A 627 -0.04 -24.59 -11.42
CA VAL A 627 -0.31 -23.47 -12.34
C VAL A 627 0.95 -22.61 -12.61
N THR A 628 1.82 -22.47 -11.59
CA THR A 628 3.06 -21.66 -11.70
C THR A 628 4.28 -22.49 -12.11
N GLU A 629 4.13 -23.82 -12.24
CA GLU A 629 5.23 -24.78 -12.52
C GLU A 629 6.40 -24.69 -11.53
N GLU A 630 6.14 -24.17 -10.31
CA GLU A 630 7.15 -23.98 -9.28
C GLU A 630 7.28 -25.22 -8.37
N SER A 631 8.49 -25.73 -8.20
CA SER A 631 8.77 -26.77 -7.21
C SER A 631 9.07 -26.16 -5.84
N MET A 632 8.12 -26.27 -4.91
CA MET A 632 8.21 -25.70 -3.56
C MET A 632 8.01 -26.78 -2.49
N VAL A 633 8.81 -26.71 -1.43
CA VAL A 633 8.70 -27.60 -0.26
C VAL A 633 7.84 -26.92 0.81
N THR A 634 6.78 -27.60 1.28
CA THR A 634 5.93 -27.08 2.35
C THR A 634 6.44 -27.56 3.72
N VAL A 635 6.78 -26.60 4.57
CA VAL A 635 7.30 -26.82 5.93
C VAL A 635 6.25 -26.35 6.95
N PRO A 636 5.67 -27.26 7.73
CA PRO A 636 4.75 -26.89 8.80
C PRO A 636 5.52 -26.28 10.00
N LEU A 637 5.02 -25.17 10.52
CA LEU A 637 5.57 -24.49 11.69
C LEU A 637 4.66 -24.68 12.90
N PRO A 638 5.22 -24.89 14.12
CA PRO A 638 4.44 -25.12 15.33
C PRO A 638 3.66 -23.84 15.73
N ALA A 639 2.33 -23.91 15.65
CA ALA A 639 1.46 -22.76 15.94
C ALA A 639 1.60 -22.22 17.38
N GLY A 640 1.94 -23.08 18.36
CA GLY A 640 2.10 -22.68 19.77
C GLY A 640 3.13 -21.57 19.98
N VAL A 641 4.27 -21.65 19.29
CA VAL A 641 5.34 -20.63 19.35
C VAL A 641 4.83 -19.28 18.83
N PHE A 642 4.09 -19.30 17.70
CA PHE A 642 3.54 -18.08 17.11
C PHE A 642 2.44 -17.48 17.97
N ILE A 643 1.63 -18.31 18.65
CA ILE A 643 0.60 -17.84 19.59
C ILE A 643 1.28 -17.15 20.80
N ALA A 644 2.33 -17.72 21.36
CA ALA A 644 3.06 -17.11 22.47
C ALA A 644 3.68 -15.76 22.06
N LEU A 645 4.30 -15.71 20.87
CA LEU A 645 4.86 -14.48 20.30
C LEU A 645 3.76 -13.43 20.01
N ALA A 646 2.64 -13.85 19.44
CA ALA A 646 1.50 -12.96 19.18
C ALA A 646 0.95 -12.35 20.47
N ARG A 647 0.79 -13.14 21.55
CA ARG A 647 0.39 -12.65 22.88
C ARG A 647 1.37 -11.62 23.44
N TRP A 648 2.67 -11.85 23.26
CA TRP A 648 3.67 -10.90 23.67
C TRP A 648 3.58 -9.60 22.87
N CYS A 649 3.44 -9.66 21.53
CA CYS A 649 3.24 -8.49 20.67
C CYS A 649 1.99 -7.69 21.07
N GLU A 650 0.86 -8.36 21.31
CA GLU A 650 -0.40 -7.72 21.72
C GLU A 650 -0.28 -7.03 23.08
N ARG A 651 0.34 -7.68 24.09
CA ARG A 651 0.58 -7.08 25.42
C ARG A 651 1.45 -5.83 25.28
N ARG A 652 2.46 -5.89 24.42
CA ARG A 652 3.35 -4.76 24.17
C ARG A 652 2.64 -3.60 23.48
N CYS A 653 1.82 -3.87 22.44
CA CYS A 653 1.02 -2.84 21.78
C CYS A 653 0.08 -2.13 22.76
N ARG A 654 -0.59 -2.89 23.65
CA ARG A 654 -1.46 -2.32 24.69
C ARG A 654 -0.68 -1.43 25.68
N ARG A 655 0.51 -1.87 26.14
CA ARG A 655 1.35 -1.07 27.04
C ARG A 655 1.84 0.23 26.40
N ASN A 656 2.07 0.22 25.09
CA ASN A 656 2.54 1.39 24.34
C ASN A 656 1.39 2.28 23.83
N GLY A 657 0.13 2.01 24.20
CA GLY A 657 -1.02 2.78 23.72
C GLY A 657 -1.25 2.73 22.20
N SER A 658 -0.80 1.65 21.54
CA SER A 658 -0.99 1.52 20.06
C SER A 658 -2.47 1.45 19.71
N LEU A 659 -2.89 2.27 18.76
CA LEU A 659 -4.24 2.23 18.19
C LEU A 659 -4.38 1.20 17.07
N LEU A 660 -3.26 0.66 16.58
CA LEU A 660 -3.24 -0.34 15.51
C LEU A 660 -2.91 -1.72 16.08
N PRO A 661 -3.57 -2.78 15.60
CA PRO A 661 -3.25 -4.15 15.96
C PRO A 661 -1.83 -4.52 15.48
N PRO A 662 -1.11 -5.35 16.25
CA PRO A 662 0.17 -5.86 15.79
C PRO A 662 -0.02 -6.72 14.53
N LYS A 663 0.93 -6.65 13.59
CA LYS A 663 0.91 -7.50 12.39
C LYS A 663 0.84 -8.99 12.74
N LEU A 664 1.52 -9.40 13.81
CA LEU A 664 1.41 -10.73 14.41
C LEU A 664 0.51 -10.64 15.65
N SER A 665 -0.77 -10.96 15.48
CA SER A 665 -1.76 -11.04 16.56
C SER A 665 -2.31 -12.45 16.71
N GLN A 666 -2.87 -12.76 17.87
CA GLN A 666 -3.56 -14.04 18.09
C GLN A 666 -4.66 -14.25 17.05
N TYR A 667 -5.39 -13.20 16.72
CA TYR A 667 -6.43 -13.23 15.68
C TYR A 667 -5.87 -13.71 14.33
N VAL A 668 -4.72 -13.20 13.90
CA VAL A 668 -4.07 -13.61 12.63
C VAL A 668 -3.68 -15.09 12.67
N ILE A 669 -3.06 -15.54 13.77
CA ILE A 669 -2.65 -16.95 13.91
C ILE A 669 -3.85 -17.89 13.97
N GLU A 670 -4.87 -17.55 14.75
CA GLU A 670 -6.09 -18.35 14.85
C GLU A 670 -6.83 -18.43 13.50
N SER A 671 -6.93 -17.31 12.77
CA SER A 671 -7.55 -17.32 11.43
C SER A 671 -6.80 -18.19 10.41
N ALA A 672 -5.49 -18.40 10.62
CA ALA A 672 -4.66 -19.24 9.75
C ALA A 672 -4.77 -20.74 10.05
N ARG A 673 -5.23 -21.14 11.26
CA ARG A 673 -5.20 -22.53 11.72
C ARG A 673 -6.57 -23.15 11.97
N ARG A 674 -7.61 -22.35 12.12
CA ARG A 674 -8.96 -22.85 12.38
C ARG A 674 -9.53 -23.54 11.15
N ASN A 675 -10.15 -24.70 11.40
CA ASN A 675 -10.83 -25.47 10.37
C ASN A 675 -12.32 -25.13 10.42
N ILE A 676 -12.79 -24.31 9.51
CA ILE A 676 -14.17 -23.83 9.44
C ILE A 676 -14.67 -24.02 8.02
N CYS A 677 -15.81 -24.68 7.89
CA CYS A 677 -16.57 -24.80 6.64
C CYS A 677 -17.88 -24.01 6.73
N TYR A 678 -18.40 -23.62 5.59
CA TYR A 678 -19.61 -22.82 5.48
C TYR A 678 -20.63 -23.55 4.63
N ASP A 679 -21.89 -23.55 5.07
CA ASP A 679 -23.01 -24.10 4.32
C ASP A 679 -23.48 -23.09 3.29
N THR A 680 -23.62 -23.49 2.03
CA THR A 680 -24.09 -22.66 0.90
C THR A 680 -25.40 -23.19 0.32
N CYS A 681 -26.03 -24.19 0.95
CA CYS A 681 -27.26 -24.80 0.45
C CYS A 681 -28.38 -23.78 0.22
N LYS A 682 -28.51 -22.79 1.10
CA LYS A 682 -29.53 -21.74 0.97
C LYS A 682 -29.34 -20.92 -0.31
N ALA A 683 -28.12 -20.46 -0.59
CA ALA A 683 -27.82 -19.74 -1.82
C ALA A 683 -28.09 -20.59 -3.08
N ARG A 684 -27.80 -21.88 -3.02
CA ARG A 684 -28.05 -22.83 -4.13
C ARG A 684 -29.54 -23.06 -4.37
N THR A 685 -30.31 -23.24 -3.31
CA THR A 685 -31.74 -23.59 -3.42
C THR A 685 -32.62 -22.39 -3.70
N GLU A 686 -32.38 -21.25 -3.05
CA GLU A 686 -33.24 -20.07 -3.18
C GLU A 686 -32.80 -19.13 -4.32
N LEU A 687 -31.49 -18.89 -4.50
CA LEU A 687 -30.98 -18.03 -5.58
C LEU A 687 -30.72 -18.81 -6.88
N GLY A 688 -30.60 -20.16 -6.80
CA GLY A 688 -30.10 -20.96 -7.90
C GLY A 688 -28.62 -20.68 -8.21
N TRP A 689 -27.87 -20.23 -7.20
CA TRP A 689 -26.45 -19.95 -7.34
C TRP A 689 -25.60 -21.22 -7.28
N ALA A 690 -24.62 -21.31 -8.16
CA ALA A 690 -23.57 -22.30 -8.10
C ALA A 690 -22.25 -21.71 -8.60
N PRO A 691 -21.10 -22.05 -8.03
CA PRO A 691 -19.82 -21.56 -8.50
C PRO A 691 -19.54 -22.10 -9.92
N GLU A 692 -19.49 -21.24 -10.93
CA GLU A 692 -19.22 -21.60 -12.32
C GLU A 692 -17.70 -21.81 -12.56
N VAL A 693 -16.87 -21.02 -11.89
CA VAL A 693 -15.40 -21.08 -12.01
C VAL A 693 -14.83 -21.92 -10.88
N SER A 694 -14.16 -23.03 -11.24
CA SER A 694 -13.48 -23.89 -10.27
C SER A 694 -12.21 -23.23 -9.70
N LEU A 695 -11.71 -23.74 -8.56
CA LEU A 695 -10.47 -23.25 -7.95
C LEU A 695 -9.28 -23.30 -8.93
N GLN A 696 -9.12 -24.39 -9.68
CA GLN A 696 -8.02 -24.55 -10.62
C GLN A 696 -8.07 -23.52 -11.73
N GLU A 697 -9.24 -23.32 -12.33
CA GLU A 697 -9.44 -22.33 -13.39
C GLU A 697 -9.30 -20.90 -12.87
N GLY A 698 -9.85 -20.61 -11.68
CA GLY A 698 -9.71 -19.32 -11.03
C GLY A 698 -8.25 -18.97 -10.72
N LEU A 699 -7.45 -19.91 -10.25
CA LEU A 699 -6.01 -19.74 -10.05
C LEU A 699 -5.27 -19.52 -11.37
N ARG A 700 -5.63 -20.25 -12.44
CA ARG A 700 -5.03 -20.09 -13.76
C ARG A 700 -5.28 -18.69 -14.32
N ARG A 701 -6.53 -18.20 -14.27
CA ARG A 701 -6.90 -16.84 -14.70
C ARG A 701 -6.21 -15.76 -13.87
N THR A 702 -6.08 -16.00 -12.56
CA THR A 702 -5.37 -15.08 -11.66
C THR A 702 -3.88 -15.03 -11.98
N ALA A 703 -3.25 -16.18 -12.31
CA ALA A 703 -1.85 -16.25 -12.75
C ALA A 703 -1.61 -15.49 -14.05
N ALA A 704 -2.49 -15.71 -15.04
CA ALA A 704 -2.39 -15.05 -16.34
C ALA A 704 -2.44 -13.51 -16.25
N SER A 705 -3.10 -12.97 -15.22
CA SER A 705 -3.14 -11.53 -14.95
C SER A 705 -1.89 -10.97 -14.24
N GLY A 706 -0.85 -11.75 -14.05
CA GLY A 706 0.41 -11.34 -13.41
C GLY A 706 0.36 -11.21 -11.87
N VAL A 707 -0.68 -11.72 -11.22
CA VAL A 707 -0.97 -11.52 -9.78
C VAL A 707 -0.44 -12.66 -8.88
N LEU A 708 0.01 -13.79 -9.42
CA LEU A 708 0.39 -14.97 -8.63
C LEU A 708 1.83 -14.96 -8.06
N ASP A 709 2.56 -13.89 -8.20
CA ASP A 709 3.93 -13.77 -7.67
C ASP A 709 4.00 -13.34 -6.20
#